data_a9d5d8ced1839346b988bc352c613d27
#
_entry.id   a9d5d8ced1839346b988bc352c613d27
#
_cell.length_a   1.000
_cell.length_b   1.000
_cell.length_c   1.000
_cell.angle_alpha   90.00
_cell.angle_beta   90.00
_cell.angle_gamma   90.00
#
_symmetry.space_group_name_H-M   'P 1'
#
loop_
_entity.id
_entity.type
_entity.pdbx_description
1 polymer ?
#
loop_
_entity_poly.entity_id
_entity_poly.type
_entity_poly.pdbx_seq_one_letter_code
_entity_poly.pdbx_strand_id
1 'polypeptide(L)'
;MISKESTVKKIQKEISSQKYDEAIKFIENNKRDLVEIDYWYYLSLCSRYSKKYNEALVILNNVIKIDPSYARAYQEFGHNYFKLNNYKMSLKSYLRAVRYNPTLHASWLGILGIKNVEQSIIDLATQNVLYLKNLPPELKSVSSFIYEGKYKKADHLCRDFLKNHPHHIEAMRLLAKIGKELHVYDDSEFLLESCLMFDKDNFDVALDYIDVLIKRQKYAKALEEAEKLYIKDKDNLRFMIAYAVTLQQTNKQEEALELYNKILNIDKKNPEILVSKGHLQKTFGDLKGSIDSYKKSYKIDQYYGDAYWSLANLKTYQFNDEEIMQLEKMTQDEFINDNEKIYMSFALGKAFEDRGEYDKSFTNYQNGNSLKKEFTKFDLKLFDEECKNQKEVCTRDLFDSKADWGLETKEPIFVLGLPRVGSTLIEQILASHSMVEATHELPNILALSHKLNLRKVQEKTSRYPEILLSLSAPQLKMIGEQYIKDAEIFRTNKPFFIDKMPNNFRHIGLIKLILPNAKIIDIRRNSMSACFSCYKQLFAEGQEFTYDFGDLAGYYNNYVELMEHWNQVLPNQILSIKYEDLVNDFENSVNKILNYCNLDFEDECLSFYKNKRSVRTPSSEQVRQPIYKKGLDYWKNYDVYLGDLKRDLKY
;
A
#
# COMPACT_ATOMS: atom_id res chain seq x y z
N MET A 1 -32.10 -10.68 26.05
CA MET A 1 -31.57 -10.83 24.66
C MET A 1 -30.41 -11.79 24.68
N ILE A 2 -30.52 -12.90 23.98
CA ILE A 2 -29.41 -13.86 23.78
C ILE A 2 -28.38 -13.13 22.92
N SER A 3 -27.10 -13.06 23.35
CA SER A 3 -26.07 -12.39 22.54
C SER A 3 -25.88 -13.16 21.23
N LYS A 4 -25.59 -12.45 20.11
CA LYS A 4 -25.30 -13.05 18.80
C LYS A 4 -24.28 -14.23 18.91
N GLU A 5 -23.32 -14.09 19.80
CA GLU A 5 -22.30 -15.10 20.08
C GLU A 5 -22.85 -16.36 20.76
N SER A 6 -23.85 -16.22 21.63
CA SER A 6 -24.49 -17.38 22.28
C SER A 6 -25.39 -18.17 21.32
N THR A 7 -26.01 -17.50 20.35
CA THR A 7 -26.80 -18.11 19.28
C THR A 7 -25.90 -18.99 18.39
N VAL A 8 -24.76 -18.46 17.95
CA VAL A 8 -23.77 -19.20 17.16
C VAL A 8 -23.23 -20.42 17.91
N LYS A 9 -22.87 -20.27 19.19
CA LYS A 9 -22.41 -21.40 20.03
C LYS A 9 -23.46 -22.52 20.13
N LYS A 10 -24.73 -22.17 20.22
CA LYS A 10 -25.81 -23.16 20.26
C LYS A 10 -25.96 -23.92 18.94
N ILE A 11 -25.91 -23.20 17.79
CA ILE A 11 -25.92 -23.82 16.47
C ILE A 11 -24.76 -24.82 16.32
N GLN A 12 -23.54 -24.38 16.68
CA GLN A 12 -22.34 -25.24 16.62
C GLN A 12 -22.52 -26.51 17.48
N LYS A 13 -23.13 -26.36 18.65
CA LYS A 13 -23.39 -27.50 19.54
C LYS A 13 -24.38 -28.48 18.90
N GLU A 14 -25.49 -28.02 18.30
CA GLU A 14 -26.45 -28.90 17.63
C GLU A 14 -25.82 -29.60 16.42
N ILE A 15 -25.04 -28.91 15.61
CA ILE A 15 -24.30 -29.48 14.48
C ILE A 15 -23.29 -30.54 14.95
N SER A 16 -22.52 -30.27 16.01
CA SER A 16 -21.56 -31.23 16.56
C SER A 16 -22.24 -32.48 17.15
N SER A 17 -23.48 -32.32 17.62
CA SER A 17 -24.33 -33.40 18.12
C SER A 17 -25.07 -34.15 17.01
N GLN A 18 -24.80 -33.86 15.74
CA GLN A 18 -25.41 -34.43 14.52
C GLN A 18 -26.94 -34.19 14.41
N LYS A 19 -27.45 -33.16 15.09
CA LYS A 19 -28.87 -32.79 15.10
C LYS A 19 -29.17 -31.74 14.03
N TYR A 20 -28.99 -32.10 12.77
CA TYR A 20 -28.99 -31.10 11.67
C TYR A 20 -30.36 -30.48 11.43
N ASP A 21 -31.46 -31.24 11.53
CA ASP A 21 -32.81 -30.71 11.34
C ASP A 21 -33.23 -29.78 12.50
N GLU A 22 -32.78 -30.08 13.73
CA GLU A 22 -32.99 -29.19 14.89
C GLU A 22 -32.17 -27.90 14.73
N ALA A 23 -30.93 -28.03 14.23
CA ALA A 23 -30.07 -26.87 13.93
C ALA A 23 -30.69 -25.99 12.85
N ILE A 24 -31.22 -26.53 11.75
CA ILE A 24 -31.89 -25.76 10.69
C ILE A 24 -33.05 -24.96 11.25
N LYS A 25 -33.97 -25.64 11.97
CA LYS A 25 -35.13 -24.99 12.62
C LYS A 25 -34.70 -23.88 13.58
N PHE A 26 -33.61 -24.11 14.34
CA PHE A 26 -33.10 -23.11 15.26
C PHE A 26 -32.50 -21.91 14.52
N ILE A 27 -31.75 -22.11 13.43
CA ILE A 27 -31.19 -21.07 12.57
C ILE A 27 -32.32 -20.22 11.97
N GLU A 28 -33.34 -20.85 11.39
CA GLU A 28 -34.48 -20.15 10.77
C GLU A 28 -35.26 -19.30 11.77
N ASN A 29 -35.53 -19.84 12.97
CA ASN A 29 -36.25 -19.14 14.03
C ASN A 29 -35.46 -17.97 14.63
N ASN A 30 -34.14 -17.97 14.54
CA ASN A 30 -33.28 -16.94 15.11
C ASN A 30 -32.53 -16.12 14.01
N LYS A 31 -33.09 -16.05 12.80
CA LYS A 31 -32.48 -15.33 11.66
C LYS A 31 -32.12 -13.88 11.99
N ARG A 32 -32.94 -13.19 12.77
CA ARG A 32 -32.74 -11.78 13.17
C ARG A 32 -31.58 -11.60 14.17
N ASP A 33 -31.22 -12.66 14.89
CA ASP A 33 -30.15 -12.64 15.90
C ASP A 33 -28.82 -13.12 15.35
N LEU A 34 -28.76 -13.46 14.05
CA LEU A 34 -27.55 -13.86 13.35
C LEU A 34 -27.08 -12.74 12.41
N VAL A 35 -25.77 -12.71 12.19
CA VAL A 35 -25.20 -11.96 11.05
C VAL A 35 -25.61 -12.74 9.78
N GLU A 36 -25.97 -12.04 8.72
CA GLU A 36 -26.53 -12.65 7.52
C GLU A 36 -25.62 -13.73 6.91
N ILE A 37 -24.30 -13.48 6.91
CA ILE A 37 -23.30 -14.44 6.43
C ILE A 37 -23.27 -15.70 7.28
N ASP A 38 -23.39 -15.61 8.61
CA ASP A 38 -23.44 -16.76 9.51
C ASP A 38 -24.73 -17.55 9.30
N TYR A 39 -25.86 -16.89 9.06
CA TYR A 39 -27.13 -17.53 8.75
C TYR A 39 -27.00 -18.47 7.54
N TRP A 40 -26.53 -17.95 6.41
CA TRP A 40 -26.38 -18.73 5.18
C TRP A 40 -25.30 -19.81 5.32
N TYR A 41 -24.17 -19.48 5.97
CA TYR A 41 -23.08 -20.42 6.15
C TYR A 41 -23.49 -21.65 6.98
N TYR A 42 -24.14 -21.46 8.14
CA TYR A 42 -24.57 -22.58 8.98
C TYR A 42 -25.71 -23.40 8.34
N LEU A 43 -26.59 -22.78 7.59
CA LEU A 43 -27.57 -23.51 6.79
C LEU A 43 -26.90 -24.42 5.76
N SER A 44 -25.89 -23.92 5.05
CA SER A 44 -25.16 -24.73 4.08
C SER A 44 -24.42 -25.91 4.71
N LEU A 45 -23.86 -25.74 5.91
CA LEU A 45 -23.25 -26.83 6.69
C LEU A 45 -24.26 -27.90 7.04
N CYS A 46 -25.42 -27.51 7.54
CA CYS A 46 -26.50 -28.46 7.87
C CYS A 46 -26.97 -29.22 6.63
N SER A 47 -27.17 -28.55 5.49
CA SER A 47 -27.55 -29.19 4.23
C SER A 47 -26.48 -30.18 3.76
N ARG A 48 -25.19 -29.85 3.84
CA ARG A 48 -24.09 -30.76 3.49
C ARG A 48 -24.08 -32.01 4.40
N TYR A 49 -24.16 -31.80 5.69
CA TYR A 49 -24.15 -32.91 6.64
C TYR A 49 -25.41 -33.80 6.49
N SER A 50 -26.55 -33.24 6.08
CA SER A 50 -27.76 -33.96 5.70
C SER A 50 -27.67 -34.60 4.29
N LYS A 51 -26.47 -34.55 3.64
CA LYS A 51 -26.18 -35.09 2.30
C LYS A 51 -26.95 -34.43 1.15
N LYS A 52 -27.51 -33.22 1.37
CA LYS A 52 -28.21 -32.43 0.37
C LYS A 52 -27.19 -31.50 -0.35
N TYR A 53 -26.26 -32.12 -1.05
CA TYR A 53 -25.07 -31.40 -1.59
C TYR A 53 -25.41 -30.28 -2.59
N ASN A 54 -26.39 -30.53 -3.50
CA ASN A 54 -26.80 -29.50 -4.49
C ASN A 54 -27.50 -28.32 -3.80
N GLU A 55 -28.31 -28.55 -2.78
CA GLU A 55 -28.96 -27.51 -1.97
C GLU A 55 -27.90 -26.68 -1.23
N ALA A 56 -26.89 -27.32 -0.63
CA ALA A 56 -25.80 -26.66 0.03
C ALA A 56 -25.03 -25.74 -0.92
N LEU A 57 -24.79 -26.15 -2.18
CA LEU A 57 -24.14 -25.32 -3.20
C LEU A 57 -24.96 -24.06 -3.52
N VAL A 58 -26.28 -24.17 -3.61
CA VAL A 58 -27.17 -23.01 -3.85
C VAL A 58 -27.12 -22.04 -2.67
N ILE A 59 -27.17 -22.56 -1.44
CA ILE A 59 -27.10 -21.75 -0.21
C ILE A 59 -25.73 -21.01 -0.12
N LEU A 60 -24.62 -21.69 -0.45
CA LEU A 60 -23.29 -21.12 -0.41
C LEU A 60 -23.11 -19.94 -1.35
N ASN A 61 -23.86 -19.88 -2.46
CA ASN A 61 -23.83 -18.71 -3.34
C ASN A 61 -24.28 -17.43 -2.63
N ASN A 62 -25.19 -17.51 -1.64
CA ASN A 62 -25.57 -16.34 -0.85
C ASN A 62 -24.43 -15.89 0.07
N VAL A 63 -23.63 -16.83 0.60
CA VAL A 63 -22.46 -16.48 1.42
C VAL A 63 -21.44 -15.68 0.60
N ILE A 64 -21.09 -16.16 -0.59
CA ILE A 64 -20.09 -15.48 -1.43
C ILE A 64 -20.61 -14.22 -2.12
N LYS A 65 -21.93 -14.02 -2.22
CA LYS A 65 -22.53 -12.72 -2.61
C LYS A 65 -22.35 -11.67 -1.54
N ILE A 66 -22.36 -12.05 -0.26
CA ILE A 66 -22.15 -11.16 0.87
C ILE A 66 -20.64 -10.87 1.06
N ASP A 67 -19.82 -11.92 1.00
CA ASP A 67 -18.36 -11.82 1.13
C ASP A 67 -17.69 -12.78 0.13
N PRO A 68 -17.24 -12.24 -1.04
CA PRO A 68 -16.53 -13.03 -2.05
C PRO A 68 -15.18 -13.61 -1.58
N SER A 69 -14.65 -13.13 -0.46
CA SER A 69 -13.38 -13.60 0.14
C SER A 69 -13.58 -14.63 1.25
N TYR A 70 -14.83 -15.01 1.59
CA TYR A 70 -15.13 -15.90 2.70
C TYR A 70 -14.57 -17.30 2.47
N ALA A 71 -13.35 -17.54 2.88
CA ALA A 71 -12.56 -18.75 2.63
C ALA A 71 -13.30 -20.06 3.01
N ARG A 72 -14.04 -20.05 4.13
CA ARG A 72 -14.79 -21.23 4.60
C ARG A 72 -15.92 -21.64 3.66
N ALA A 73 -16.54 -20.69 2.94
CA ALA A 73 -17.52 -21.04 1.93
C ALA A 73 -16.90 -21.84 0.78
N TYR A 74 -15.72 -21.42 0.32
CA TYR A 74 -14.99 -22.16 -0.72
C TYR A 74 -14.53 -23.55 -0.25
N GLN A 75 -14.16 -23.69 1.02
CA GLN A 75 -13.92 -25.01 1.60
C GLN A 75 -15.18 -25.89 1.51
N GLU A 76 -16.34 -25.35 1.86
CA GLU A 76 -17.61 -26.06 1.77
C GLU A 76 -18.01 -26.38 0.32
N PHE A 77 -17.81 -25.44 -0.62
CA PHE A 77 -17.95 -25.75 -2.06
C PHE A 77 -17.06 -26.94 -2.45
N GLY A 78 -15.80 -26.94 -2.02
CA GLY A 78 -14.86 -28.04 -2.26
C GLY A 78 -15.39 -29.38 -1.74
N HIS A 79 -15.89 -29.42 -0.50
CA HIS A 79 -16.46 -30.63 0.10
C HIS A 79 -17.71 -31.14 -0.63
N ASN A 80 -18.63 -30.22 -1.02
CA ASN A 80 -19.85 -30.60 -1.74
C ASN A 80 -19.53 -31.13 -3.14
N TYR A 81 -18.69 -30.44 -3.92
CA TYR A 81 -18.25 -30.89 -5.25
C TYR A 81 -17.50 -32.21 -5.18
N PHE A 82 -16.68 -32.43 -4.15
CA PHE A 82 -15.99 -33.72 -3.95
C PHE A 82 -16.97 -34.85 -3.77
N LYS A 83 -18.02 -34.65 -2.96
CA LYS A 83 -19.10 -35.65 -2.73
C LYS A 83 -19.97 -35.92 -3.96
N LEU A 84 -20.06 -34.92 -4.86
CA LEU A 84 -20.76 -35.06 -6.15
C LEU A 84 -19.80 -35.58 -7.26
N ASN A 85 -18.61 -36.05 -6.92
CA ASN A 85 -17.58 -36.53 -7.86
C ASN A 85 -17.14 -35.50 -8.92
N ASN A 86 -17.41 -34.20 -8.70
CA ASN A 86 -16.91 -33.11 -9.55
C ASN A 86 -15.55 -32.65 -9.07
N TYR A 87 -14.53 -33.47 -9.30
CA TYR A 87 -13.18 -33.23 -8.78
C TYR A 87 -12.52 -31.95 -9.34
N LYS A 88 -12.86 -31.55 -10.57
CA LYS A 88 -12.36 -30.30 -11.17
C LYS A 88 -12.84 -29.07 -10.38
N MET A 89 -14.14 -29.00 -10.11
CA MET A 89 -14.71 -27.89 -9.32
C MET A 89 -14.30 -27.98 -7.85
N SER A 90 -14.17 -29.18 -7.31
CA SER A 90 -13.66 -29.39 -5.95
C SER A 90 -12.25 -28.84 -5.78
N LEU A 91 -11.32 -29.18 -6.68
CA LEU A 91 -9.94 -28.66 -6.66
C LEU A 91 -9.91 -27.14 -6.76
N LYS A 92 -10.67 -26.58 -7.73
CA LYS A 92 -10.77 -25.11 -7.90
C LYS A 92 -11.27 -24.44 -6.62
N SER A 93 -12.25 -25.02 -5.97
CA SER A 93 -12.84 -24.48 -4.72
C SER A 93 -11.84 -24.56 -3.54
N TYR A 94 -11.19 -25.71 -3.34
CA TYR A 94 -10.19 -25.83 -2.28
C TYR A 94 -8.98 -24.92 -2.49
N LEU A 95 -8.47 -24.78 -3.73
CA LEU A 95 -7.39 -23.84 -4.04
C LEU A 95 -7.79 -22.40 -3.72
N ARG A 96 -9.05 -22.05 -3.99
CA ARG A 96 -9.58 -20.73 -3.64
C ARG A 96 -9.70 -20.55 -2.12
N ALA A 97 -10.18 -21.57 -1.41
CA ALA A 97 -10.26 -21.55 0.04
C ALA A 97 -8.90 -21.31 0.70
N VAL A 98 -7.85 -22.02 0.26
CA VAL A 98 -6.50 -21.87 0.84
C VAL A 98 -5.78 -20.61 0.36
N ARG A 99 -6.16 -20.04 -0.78
CA ARG A 99 -5.67 -18.72 -1.22
C ARG A 99 -6.14 -17.62 -0.27
N TYR A 100 -7.41 -17.66 0.17
CA TYR A 100 -7.94 -16.68 1.12
C TYR A 100 -7.55 -16.97 2.58
N ASN A 101 -7.50 -18.25 2.95
CA ASN A 101 -7.09 -18.65 4.29
C ASN A 101 -6.28 -19.95 4.23
N PRO A 102 -4.93 -19.88 4.17
CA PRO A 102 -4.08 -21.07 4.11
C PRO A 102 -4.09 -21.91 5.38
N THR A 103 -4.76 -21.48 6.47
CA THR A 103 -4.89 -22.25 7.71
C THR A 103 -6.04 -23.26 7.68
N LEU A 104 -6.79 -23.30 6.59
CA LEU A 104 -7.89 -24.25 6.42
C LEU A 104 -7.36 -25.66 6.11
N HIS A 105 -6.92 -26.36 7.17
CA HIS A 105 -6.31 -27.69 7.10
C HIS A 105 -7.15 -28.70 6.29
N ALA A 106 -8.50 -28.69 6.46
CA ALA A 106 -9.40 -29.57 5.73
C ALA A 106 -9.39 -29.32 4.21
N SER A 107 -9.14 -28.11 3.77
CA SER A 107 -9.00 -27.81 2.34
C SER A 107 -7.71 -28.40 1.75
N TRP A 108 -6.59 -28.31 2.46
CA TRP A 108 -5.34 -28.95 2.04
C TRP A 108 -5.45 -30.47 1.97
N LEU A 109 -6.07 -31.09 2.98
CA LEU A 109 -6.38 -32.53 2.94
C LEU A 109 -7.33 -32.88 1.79
N GLY A 110 -8.31 -32.01 1.50
CA GLY A 110 -9.20 -32.16 0.35
C GLY A 110 -8.46 -32.17 -0.98
N ILE A 111 -7.47 -31.27 -1.16
CA ILE A 111 -6.60 -31.23 -2.34
C ILE A 111 -5.83 -32.55 -2.49
N LEU A 112 -5.19 -33.03 -1.41
CA LEU A 112 -4.43 -34.30 -1.42
C LEU A 112 -5.33 -35.53 -1.70
N GLY A 113 -6.63 -35.43 -1.44
CA GLY A 113 -7.58 -36.49 -1.74
C GLY A 113 -8.03 -36.55 -3.20
N ILE A 114 -7.67 -35.59 -4.04
CA ILE A 114 -8.07 -35.53 -5.46
C ILE A 114 -6.97 -36.20 -6.32
N LYS A 115 -7.39 -37.04 -7.26
CA LYS A 115 -6.45 -37.69 -8.20
C LYS A 115 -6.07 -36.75 -9.35
N ASN A 116 -4.87 -36.96 -9.92
CA ASN A 116 -4.36 -36.22 -11.08
C ASN A 116 -4.21 -34.70 -10.83
N VAL A 117 -3.80 -34.31 -9.64
CA VAL A 117 -3.38 -32.95 -9.31
C VAL A 117 -1.91 -32.77 -9.68
N GLU A 118 -1.55 -31.59 -10.11
CA GLU A 118 -0.15 -31.21 -10.44
C GLU A 118 0.76 -31.42 -9.22
N GLN A 119 1.96 -31.98 -9.44
CA GLN A 119 2.88 -32.34 -8.36
C GLN A 119 3.25 -31.15 -7.48
N SER A 120 3.46 -29.97 -8.06
CA SER A 120 3.74 -28.72 -7.34
C SER A 120 2.65 -28.36 -6.31
N ILE A 121 1.38 -28.57 -6.66
CA ILE A 121 0.24 -28.36 -5.76
C ILE A 121 0.20 -29.41 -4.65
N ILE A 122 0.54 -30.65 -4.97
CA ILE A 122 0.62 -31.74 -3.97
C ILE A 122 1.72 -31.44 -2.96
N ASP A 123 2.89 -31.02 -3.43
CA ASP A 123 4.04 -30.69 -2.57
C ASP A 123 3.69 -29.52 -1.63
N LEU A 124 3.08 -28.47 -2.17
CA LEU A 124 2.61 -27.31 -1.39
C LEU A 124 1.56 -27.73 -0.36
N ALA A 125 0.58 -28.56 -0.75
CA ALA A 125 -0.46 -29.05 0.16
C ALA A 125 0.15 -29.91 1.28
N THR A 126 1.11 -30.77 0.95
CA THR A 126 1.80 -31.61 1.92
C THR A 126 2.57 -30.79 2.95
N GLN A 127 3.30 -29.77 2.53
CA GLN A 127 4.02 -28.86 3.42
C GLN A 127 3.08 -28.12 4.37
N ASN A 128 1.95 -27.59 3.84
CA ASN A 128 0.97 -26.89 4.67
C ASN A 128 0.25 -27.82 5.66
N VAL A 129 -0.09 -29.03 5.25
CA VAL A 129 -0.67 -30.04 6.16
C VAL A 129 0.30 -30.35 7.30
N LEU A 130 1.59 -30.55 7.00
CA LEU A 130 2.61 -30.84 8.00
C LEU A 130 2.81 -29.66 8.97
N TYR A 131 2.92 -28.45 8.44
CA TYR A 131 3.03 -27.24 9.25
C TYR A 131 1.83 -27.08 10.20
N LEU A 132 0.60 -27.15 9.66
CA LEU A 132 -0.61 -27.01 10.47
C LEU A 132 -0.80 -28.16 11.46
N LYS A 133 -0.33 -29.37 11.17
CA LYS A 133 -0.36 -30.49 12.11
C LYS A 133 0.48 -30.23 13.35
N ASN A 134 1.63 -29.61 13.18
CA ASN A 134 2.58 -29.34 14.26
C ASN A 134 2.25 -28.09 15.09
N LEU A 135 1.35 -27.21 14.55
CA LEU A 135 0.98 -25.99 15.25
C LEU A 135 0.00 -26.26 16.40
N PRO A 136 0.18 -25.68 17.61
CA PRO A 136 -0.79 -25.75 18.70
C PRO A 136 -2.20 -25.32 18.25
N PRO A 137 -3.27 -25.93 18.78
CA PRO A 137 -4.65 -25.59 18.37
C PRO A 137 -5.00 -24.12 18.54
N GLU A 138 -4.51 -23.49 19.61
CA GLU A 138 -4.71 -22.06 19.89
C GLU A 138 -4.07 -21.21 18.78
N LEU A 139 -2.85 -21.52 18.37
CA LEU A 139 -2.14 -20.79 17.34
C LEU A 139 -2.73 -21.03 15.93
N LYS A 140 -3.31 -22.20 15.67
CA LYS A 140 -4.14 -22.41 14.45
C LYS A 140 -5.31 -21.44 14.41
N SER A 141 -5.99 -21.28 15.56
CA SER A 141 -7.10 -20.33 15.67
C SER A 141 -6.66 -18.89 15.52
N VAL A 142 -5.52 -18.50 16.14
CA VAL A 142 -4.90 -17.17 15.96
C VAL A 142 -4.62 -16.91 14.49
N SER A 143 -3.94 -17.83 13.82
CA SER A 143 -3.59 -17.71 12.41
C SER A 143 -4.86 -17.58 11.52
N SER A 144 -5.90 -18.40 11.79
CA SER A 144 -7.18 -18.31 11.08
C SER A 144 -7.86 -16.93 11.28
N PHE A 145 -7.87 -16.40 12.51
CA PHE A 145 -8.43 -15.08 12.80
C PHE A 145 -7.67 -13.94 12.10
N ILE A 146 -6.37 -14.07 11.92
CA ILE A 146 -5.59 -13.08 11.14
C ILE A 146 -6.11 -13.03 9.69
N TYR A 147 -6.26 -14.18 9.02
CA TYR A 147 -6.76 -14.24 7.64
C TYR A 147 -8.25 -13.87 7.52
N GLU A 148 -9.02 -13.99 8.60
CA GLU A 148 -10.41 -13.54 8.66
C GLU A 148 -10.56 -12.05 9.05
N GLY A 149 -9.45 -11.27 9.16
CA GLY A 149 -9.46 -9.87 9.57
C GLY A 149 -9.88 -9.62 11.04
N LYS A 150 -9.98 -10.68 11.86
CA LYS A 150 -10.42 -10.62 13.25
C LYS A 150 -9.26 -10.34 14.20
N TYR A 151 -8.49 -9.28 13.93
CA TYR A 151 -7.20 -9.00 14.59
C TYR A 151 -7.31 -8.86 16.10
N LYS A 152 -8.37 -8.23 16.65
CA LYS A 152 -8.57 -8.11 18.10
C LYS A 152 -8.70 -9.46 18.79
N LYS A 153 -9.43 -10.41 18.18
CA LYS A 153 -9.57 -11.78 18.72
C LYS A 153 -8.26 -12.55 18.61
N ALA A 154 -7.55 -12.38 17.50
CA ALA A 154 -6.24 -12.99 17.28
C ALA A 154 -5.21 -12.49 18.30
N ASP A 155 -5.13 -11.17 18.54
CA ASP A 155 -4.22 -10.55 19.51
C ASP A 155 -4.46 -11.08 20.93
N HIS A 156 -5.74 -11.06 21.37
CA HIS A 156 -6.08 -11.53 22.71
C HIS A 156 -5.68 -12.99 22.91
N LEU A 157 -6.06 -13.88 21.99
CA LEU A 157 -5.75 -15.31 22.09
C LEU A 157 -4.26 -15.58 22.02
N CYS A 158 -3.53 -14.85 21.17
CA CYS A 158 -2.09 -14.98 21.02
C CYS A 158 -1.34 -14.53 22.30
N ARG A 159 -1.75 -13.40 22.89
CA ARG A 159 -1.17 -12.92 24.17
C ARG A 159 -1.49 -13.86 25.32
N ASP A 160 -2.70 -14.42 25.38
CA ASP A 160 -3.05 -15.41 26.41
C ASP A 160 -2.19 -16.69 26.30
N PHE A 161 -1.93 -17.14 25.07
CA PHE A 161 -1.01 -18.26 24.84
C PHE A 161 0.42 -17.92 25.31
N LEU A 162 0.92 -16.72 24.99
CA LEU A 162 2.26 -16.26 25.35
C LEU A 162 2.44 -16.06 26.87
N LYS A 163 1.39 -15.84 27.66
CA LYS A 163 1.51 -15.81 29.14
C LYS A 163 2.04 -17.13 29.70
N ASN A 164 1.65 -18.25 29.08
CA ASN A 164 2.07 -19.59 29.49
C ASN A 164 3.31 -20.08 28.72
N HIS A 165 3.60 -19.47 27.56
CA HIS A 165 4.69 -19.85 26.65
C HIS A 165 5.46 -18.60 26.17
N PRO A 166 6.14 -17.84 27.05
CA PRO A 166 6.63 -16.49 26.75
C PRO A 166 7.68 -16.40 25.64
N HIS A 167 8.38 -17.50 25.32
CA HIS A 167 9.41 -17.57 24.27
C HIS A 167 9.01 -18.46 23.08
N HIS A 168 7.71 -18.70 22.88
CA HIS A 168 7.25 -19.51 21.77
C HIS A 168 7.36 -18.72 20.46
N ILE A 169 8.37 -19.02 19.66
CA ILE A 169 8.77 -18.26 18.45
C ILE A 169 7.57 -18.05 17.50
N GLU A 170 6.82 -19.11 17.18
CA GLU A 170 5.69 -18.98 16.25
C GLU A 170 4.55 -18.11 16.82
N ALA A 171 4.32 -18.13 18.14
CA ALA A 171 3.35 -17.23 18.75
C ALA A 171 3.81 -15.76 18.70
N MET A 172 5.08 -15.48 18.96
CA MET A 172 5.67 -14.15 18.83
C MET A 172 5.62 -13.66 17.36
N ARG A 173 5.91 -14.55 16.41
CA ARG A 173 5.82 -14.28 14.96
C ARG A 173 4.39 -13.94 14.54
N LEU A 174 3.38 -14.70 14.97
CA LEU A 174 1.97 -14.41 14.72
C LEU A 174 1.54 -13.09 15.36
N LEU A 175 2.01 -12.78 16.57
CA LEU A 175 1.76 -11.49 17.21
C LEU A 175 2.40 -10.33 16.43
N ALA A 176 3.60 -10.51 15.90
CA ALA A 176 4.24 -9.54 15.01
C ALA A 176 3.44 -9.34 13.71
N LYS A 177 2.90 -10.42 13.14
CA LYS A 177 2.02 -10.36 11.97
C LYS A 177 0.74 -9.57 12.28
N ILE A 178 0.11 -9.79 13.43
CA ILE A 178 -1.04 -8.99 13.89
C ILE A 178 -0.65 -7.51 14.01
N GLY A 179 0.50 -7.21 14.62
CA GLY A 179 1.02 -5.85 14.73
C GLY A 179 1.22 -5.19 13.37
N LYS A 180 1.75 -5.92 12.39
CA LYS A 180 1.91 -5.44 11.00
C LYS A 180 0.56 -5.05 10.37
N GLU A 181 -0.46 -5.91 10.49
CA GLU A 181 -1.80 -5.64 9.96
C GLU A 181 -2.52 -4.47 10.67
N LEU A 182 -2.14 -4.20 11.91
CA LEU A 182 -2.62 -3.06 12.70
C LEU A 182 -1.73 -1.81 12.56
N HIS A 183 -0.73 -1.85 11.66
CA HIS A 183 0.27 -0.78 11.46
C HIS A 183 1.11 -0.43 12.70
N VAL A 184 1.25 -1.36 13.64
CA VAL A 184 2.11 -1.24 14.84
C VAL A 184 3.46 -1.88 14.54
N TYR A 185 4.18 -1.30 13.58
CA TYR A 185 5.41 -1.89 13.04
C TYR A 185 6.57 -1.94 14.04
N ASP A 186 6.63 -1.01 15.02
CA ASP A 186 7.67 -1.01 16.07
C ASP A 186 7.63 -2.28 16.93
N ASP A 187 6.41 -2.69 17.34
CA ASP A 187 6.21 -3.90 18.11
C ASP A 187 6.52 -5.14 17.29
N SER A 188 6.12 -5.12 16.02
CA SER A 188 6.40 -6.21 15.09
C SER A 188 7.91 -6.40 14.90
N GLU A 189 8.66 -5.31 14.68
CA GLU A 189 10.13 -5.38 14.57
C GLU A 189 10.76 -5.93 15.84
N PHE A 190 10.39 -5.41 17.02
CA PHE A 190 10.93 -5.87 18.29
C PHE A 190 10.66 -7.37 18.55
N LEU A 191 9.44 -7.84 18.24
CA LEU A 191 9.08 -9.24 18.39
C LEU A 191 9.90 -10.14 17.47
N LEU A 192 10.08 -9.74 16.21
CA LEU A 192 10.84 -10.53 15.22
C LEU A 192 12.34 -10.51 15.51
N GLU A 193 12.91 -9.37 15.94
CA GLU A 193 14.28 -9.33 16.45
C GLU A 193 14.46 -10.29 17.64
N SER A 194 13.53 -10.28 18.57
CA SER A 194 13.58 -11.19 19.73
C SER A 194 13.49 -12.65 19.28
N CYS A 195 12.65 -12.99 18.30
CA CYS A 195 12.60 -14.33 17.74
C CYS A 195 13.95 -14.76 17.15
N LEU A 196 14.62 -13.88 16.38
CA LEU A 196 15.93 -14.15 15.78
C LEU A 196 17.05 -14.25 16.82
N MET A 197 16.89 -13.64 17.99
CA MET A 197 17.83 -13.86 19.12
C MET A 197 17.71 -15.27 19.70
N PHE A 198 16.49 -15.86 19.73
CA PHE A 198 16.25 -17.22 20.21
C PHE A 198 16.59 -18.28 19.17
N ASP A 199 16.32 -18.01 17.89
CA ASP A 199 16.59 -18.93 16.77
C ASP A 199 17.07 -18.13 15.55
N LYS A 200 18.39 -18.03 15.40
CA LYS A 200 19.06 -17.26 14.34
C LYS A 200 18.86 -17.84 12.96
N ASP A 201 18.54 -19.13 12.85
CA ASP A 201 18.40 -19.85 11.61
C ASP A 201 16.93 -20.01 11.16
N ASN A 202 16.02 -19.31 11.84
CA ASN A 202 14.61 -19.32 11.48
C ASN A 202 14.33 -18.41 10.28
N PHE A 203 14.36 -18.99 9.10
CA PHE A 203 14.21 -18.24 7.85
C PHE A 203 12.84 -17.61 7.67
N ASP A 204 11.77 -18.21 8.20
CA ASP A 204 10.44 -17.64 8.14
C ASP A 204 10.34 -16.35 8.96
N VAL A 205 10.96 -16.35 10.15
CA VAL A 205 11.07 -15.14 10.97
C VAL A 205 11.92 -14.09 10.30
N ALA A 206 13.05 -14.47 9.68
CA ALA A 206 13.95 -13.55 9.00
C ALA A 206 13.26 -12.87 7.78
N LEU A 207 12.46 -13.61 7.02
CA LEU A 207 11.68 -13.07 5.90
C LEU A 207 10.58 -12.10 6.39
N ASP A 208 9.85 -12.45 7.46
CA ASP A 208 8.87 -11.55 8.07
C ASP A 208 9.55 -10.29 8.65
N TYR A 209 10.76 -10.42 9.18
CA TYR A 209 11.55 -9.30 9.69
C TYR A 209 11.97 -8.34 8.58
N ILE A 210 12.45 -8.86 7.44
CA ILE A 210 12.78 -8.07 6.25
C ILE A 210 11.54 -7.29 5.77
N ASP A 211 10.37 -7.95 5.69
CA ASP A 211 9.12 -7.31 5.29
C ASP A 211 8.73 -6.17 6.25
N VAL A 212 8.83 -6.36 7.55
CA VAL A 212 8.59 -5.31 8.56
C VAL A 212 9.60 -4.17 8.44
N LEU A 213 10.87 -4.46 8.20
CA LEU A 213 11.89 -3.43 7.97
C LEU A 213 11.58 -2.58 6.73
N ILE A 214 11.09 -3.21 5.64
CA ILE A 214 10.64 -2.50 4.43
C ILE A 214 9.44 -1.61 4.77
N LYS A 215 8.45 -2.11 5.51
CA LYS A 215 7.29 -1.31 5.96
C LYS A 215 7.68 -0.15 6.87
N ARG A 216 8.73 -0.32 7.67
CA ARG A 216 9.35 0.75 8.47
C ARG A 216 10.33 1.62 7.68
N GLN A 217 10.51 1.34 6.40
CA GLN A 217 11.40 2.08 5.49
C GLN A 217 12.87 2.08 5.95
N LYS A 218 13.25 1.06 6.73
CA LYS A 218 14.64 0.79 7.15
C LYS A 218 15.36 -0.01 6.06
N TYR A 219 15.42 0.55 4.86
CA TYR A 219 15.85 -0.16 3.65
C TYR A 219 17.30 -0.66 3.72
N ALA A 220 18.21 0.09 4.35
CA ALA A 220 19.60 -0.36 4.51
C ALA A 220 19.69 -1.67 5.32
N LYS A 221 18.99 -1.72 6.47
CA LYS A 221 18.94 -2.91 7.31
C LYS A 221 18.20 -4.07 6.63
N ALA A 222 17.11 -3.76 5.94
CA ALA A 222 16.37 -4.76 5.17
C ALA A 222 17.25 -5.40 4.08
N LEU A 223 18.04 -4.59 3.36
CA LEU A 223 18.97 -5.06 2.34
C LEU A 223 20.06 -5.97 2.94
N GLU A 224 20.67 -5.55 4.06
CA GLU A 224 21.68 -6.35 4.75
C GLU A 224 21.14 -7.72 5.17
N GLU A 225 19.95 -7.78 5.77
CA GLU A 225 19.34 -9.04 6.20
C GLU A 225 18.93 -9.93 5.02
N ALA A 226 18.39 -9.34 3.95
CA ALA A 226 18.02 -10.08 2.75
C ALA A 226 19.26 -10.63 2.00
N GLU A 227 20.35 -9.87 1.95
CA GLU A 227 21.62 -10.31 1.37
C GLU A 227 22.22 -11.49 2.13
N LYS A 228 22.18 -11.49 3.49
CA LYS A 228 22.61 -12.61 4.31
C LYS A 228 21.86 -13.91 3.96
N LEU A 229 20.55 -13.84 3.79
CA LEU A 229 19.75 -14.99 3.37
C LEU A 229 20.11 -15.46 1.95
N TYR A 230 20.23 -14.53 1.01
CA TYR A 230 20.58 -14.84 -0.38
C TYR A 230 21.97 -15.47 -0.51
N ILE A 231 22.97 -15.00 0.25
CA ILE A 231 24.32 -15.59 0.27
C ILE A 231 24.28 -17.02 0.82
N LYS A 232 23.43 -17.29 1.81
CA LYS A 232 23.29 -18.61 2.45
C LYS A 232 22.74 -19.67 1.48
N ASP A 233 21.77 -19.28 0.64
CA ASP A 233 21.21 -20.17 -0.40
C ASP A 233 20.71 -19.33 -1.59
N LYS A 234 21.56 -19.26 -2.63
CA LYS A 234 21.31 -18.44 -3.83
C LYS A 234 20.23 -19.01 -4.75
N ASP A 235 19.87 -20.27 -4.58
CA ASP A 235 18.88 -20.97 -5.39
C ASP A 235 17.49 -21.01 -4.70
N ASN A 236 17.42 -20.57 -3.47
CA ASN A 236 16.17 -20.48 -2.73
C ASN A 236 15.31 -19.32 -3.26
N LEU A 237 14.19 -19.66 -3.89
CA LEU A 237 13.31 -18.70 -4.55
C LEU A 237 12.79 -17.61 -3.59
N ARG A 238 12.48 -17.97 -2.33
CA ARG A 238 11.99 -17.02 -1.32
C ARG A 238 13.06 -15.98 -0.94
N PHE A 239 14.32 -16.43 -0.83
CA PHE A 239 15.45 -15.54 -0.52
C PHE A 239 15.78 -14.64 -1.71
N MET A 240 15.74 -15.19 -2.93
CA MET A 240 15.89 -14.41 -4.15
C MET A 240 14.82 -13.29 -4.24
N ILE A 241 13.56 -13.61 -3.97
CA ILE A 241 12.45 -12.64 -4.01
C ILE A 241 12.66 -11.55 -2.95
N ALA A 242 12.94 -11.92 -1.69
CA ALA A 242 13.18 -10.96 -0.63
C ALA A 242 14.35 -10.02 -0.95
N TYR A 243 15.45 -10.57 -1.49
CA TYR A 243 16.60 -9.76 -1.89
C TYR A 243 16.29 -8.86 -3.08
N ALA A 244 15.58 -9.35 -4.12
CA ALA A 244 15.17 -8.54 -5.26
C ALA A 244 14.27 -7.37 -4.86
N VAL A 245 13.30 -7.61 -3.96
CA VAL A 245 12.40 -6.56 -3.43
C VAL A 245 13.19 -5.50 -2.66
N THR A 246 14.17 -5.89 -1.83
CA THR A 246 14.99 -4.93 -1.09
C THR A 246 15.93 -4.14 -2.00
N LEU A 247 16.54 -4.78 -3.00
CA LEU A 247 17.34 -4.10 -4.03
C LEU A 247 16.49 -3.07 -4.79
N GLN A 248 15.24 -3.40 -5.11
CA GLN A 248 14.31 -2.49 -5.77
C GLN A 248 14.02 -1.24 -4.91
N GLN A 249 13.99 -1.36 -3.59
CA GLN A 249 13.75 -0.23 -2.68
C GLN A 249 14.97 0.65 -2.44
N THR A 250 16.15 0.20 -2.85
CA THR A 250 17.41 0.93 -2.75
C THR A 250 17.87 1.48 -4.11
N ASN A 251 19.07 2.01 -4.21
CA ASN A 251 19.62 2.49 -5.49
C ASN A 251 20.24 1.36 -6.36
N LYS A 252 19.89 0.08 -6.10
CA LYS A 252 20.42 -1.12 -6.76
C LYS A 252 19.40 -1.78 -7.68
N GLN A 253 18.70 -0.98 -8.49
CA GLN A 253 17.57 -1.43 -9.30
C GLN A 253 17.97 -2.30 -10.48
N GLU A 254 19.18 -2.11 -11.04
CA GLU A 254 19.70 -2.94 -12.14
C GLU A 254 19.93 -4.37 -11.63
N GLU A 255 20.56 -4.51 -10.45
CA GLU A 255 20.75 -5.81 -9.78
C GLU A 255 19.39 -6.49 -9.49
N ALA A 256 18.39 -5.70 -9.07
CA ALA A 256 17.03 -6.23 -8.87
C ALA A 256 16.41 -6.77 -10.16
N LEU A 257 16.59 -6.08 -11.30
CA LEU A 257 16.06 -6.51 -12.60
C LEU A 257 16.70 -7.82 -13.05
N GLU A 258 18.03 -7.94 -12.88
CA GLU A 258 18.73 -9.19 -13.18
C GLU A 258 18.23 -10.34 -12.33
N LEU A 259 17.99 -10.09 -11.04
CA LEU A 259 17.50 -11.11 -10.12
C LEU A 259 16.06 -11.53 -10.44
N TYR A 260 15.16 -10.58 -10.80
CA TYR A 260 13.83 -10.94 -11.30
C TYR A 260 13.86 -11.78 -12.58
N ASN A 261 14.82 -11.54 -13.48
CA ASN A 261 15.00 -12.39 -14.65
C ASN A 261 15.41 -13.82 -14.25
N LYS A 262 16.31 -13.99 -13.28
CA LYS A 262 16.69 -15.31 -12.74
C LYS A 262 15.50 -16.03 -12.10
N ILE A 263 14.71 -15.31 -11.27
CA ILE A 263 13.49 -15.84 -10.65
C ILE A 263 12.51 -16.35 -11.71
N LEU A 264 12.25 -15.57 -12.77
CA LEU A 264 11.35 -15.93 -13.85
C LEU A 264 11.85 -17.08 -14.74
N ASN A 265 13.14 -17.39 -14.74
CA ASN A 265 13.67 -18.58 -15.38
C ASN A 265 13.34 -19.86 -14.59
N ILE A 266 13.23 -19.74 -13.26
CA ILE A 266 12.86 -20.84 -12.34
C ILE A 266 11.32 -20.97 -12.29
N ASP A 267 10.63 -19.87 -11.99
CA ASP A 267 9.17 -19.79 -11.91
C ASP A 267 8.60 -18.91 -13.03
N LYS A 268 8.36 -19.54 -14.18
CA LYS A 268 7.89 -18.86 -15.40
C LYS A 268 6.45 -18.35 -15.32
N LYS A 269 5.66 -18.85 -14.35
CA LYS A 269 4.23 -18.56 -14.20
C LYS A 269 3.91 -17.71 -12.99
N ASN A 270 4.80 -16.80 -12.62
CA ASN A 270 4.61 -15.90 -11.48
C ASN A 270 4.12 -14.51 -11.93
N PRO A 271 2.83 -14.20 -11.81
CA PRO A 271 2.29 -12.93 -12.27
C PRO A 271 2.82 -11.74 -11.45
N GLU A 272 3.06 -11.90 -10.14
CA GLU A 272 3.54 -10.85 -9.25
C GLU A 272 4.96 -10.40 -9.60
N ILE A 273 5.85 -11.37 -9.88
CA ILE A 273 7.23 -11.07 -10.29
C ILE A 273 7.27 -10.42 -11.67
N LEU A 274 6.35 -10.79 -12.57
CA LEU A 274 6.24 -10.12 -13.89
C LEU A 274 5.82 -8.65 -13.72
N VAL A 275 4.88 -8.34 -12.82
CA VAL A 275 4.50 -6.95 -12.53
C VAL A 275 5.65 -6.18 -11.88
N SER A 276 6.34 -6.78 -10.90
CA SER A 276 7.52 -6.16 -10.26
C SER A 276 8.63 -5.85 -11.28
N LYS A 277 8.92 -6.79 -12.19
CA LYS A 277 9.83 -6.57 -13.31
C LYS A 277 9.36 -5.43 -14.21
N GLY A 278 8.07 -5.41 -14.57
CA GLY A 278 7.46 -4.35 -15.37
C GLY A 278 7.61 -2.96 -14.73
N HIS A 279 7.47 -2.87 -13.41
CA HIS A 279 7.70 -1.63 -12.68
C HIS A 279 9.15 -1.14 -12.77
N LEU A 280 10.13 -2.04 -12.65
CA LEU A 280 11.54 -1.67 -12.85
C LEU A 280 11.81 -1.22 -14.29
N GLN A 281 11.30 -1.96 -15.28
CA GLN A 281 11.44 -1.60 -16.70
C GLN A 281 10.85 -0.22 -16.98
N LYS A 282 9.65 0.08 -16.45
CA LYS A 282 9.06 1.42 -16.50
C LYS A 282 9.98 2.47 -15.89
N THR A 283 10.54 2.19 -14.72
CA THR A 283 11.42 3.08 -13.99
C THR A 283 12.67 3.47 -14.83
N PHE A 284 13.20 2.53 -15.60
CA PHE A 284 14.31 2.77 -16.55
C PHE A 284 13.87 3.38 -17.89
N GLY A 285 12.56 3.54 -18.13
CA GLY A 285 11.99 4.03 -19.39
C GLY A 285 11.91 2.96 -20.49
N ASP A 286 12.10 1.68 -20.17
CA ASP A 286 11.80 0.54 -21.06
C ASP A 286 10.29 0.31 -21.13
N LEU A 287 9.59 1.19 -21.82
CA LEU A 287 8.15 1.15 -21.97
C LEU A 287 7.66 -0.14 -22.65
N LYS A 288 8.39 -0.58 -23.70
CA LYS A 288 8.03 -1.80 -24.44
C LYS A 288 8.16 -3.05 -23.56
N GLY A 289 9.25 -3.16 -22.82
CA GLY A 289 9.47 -4.27 -21.89
C GLY A 289 8.44 -4.29 -20.77
N SER A 290 8.08 -3.11 -20.21
CA SER A 290 7.08 -3.02 -19.15
C SER A 290 5.69 -3.47 -19.63
N ILE A 291 5.25 -3.03 -20.82
CA ILE A 291 3.99 -3.48 -21.44
C ILE A 291 3.99 -5.00 -21.63
N ASP A 292 5.08 -5.58 -22.15
CA ASP A 292 5.19 -7.02 -22.36
C ASP A 292 5.12 -7.80 -21.03
N SER A 293 5.79 -7.32 -20.00
CA SER A 293 5.76 -7.92 -18.66
C SER A 293 4.37 -7.91 -18.04
N TYR A 294 3.66 -6.77 -18.08
CA TYR A 294 2.30 -6.66 -17.57
C TYR A 294 1.31 -7.52 -18.37
N LYS A 295 1.44 -7.55 -19.71
CA LYS A 295 0.61 -8.42 -20.56
C LYS A 295 0.83 -9.91 -20.29
N LYS A 296 2.07 -10.34 -20.07
CA LYS A 296 2.36 -11.72 -19.66
C LYS A 296 1.75 -12.06 -18.32
N SER A 297 1.75 -11.11 -17.37
CA SER A 297 1.17 -11.30 -16.04
C SER A 297 -0.33 -11.63 -16.10
N TYR A 298 -1.15 -10.78 -16.73
CA TYR A 298 -2.60 -11.04 -16.80
C TYR A 298 -2.96 -12.22 -17.74
N LYS A 299 -2.10 -12.61 -18.68
CA LYS A 299 -2.30 -13.84 -19.46
C LYS A 299 -2.11 -15.10 -18.62
N ILE A 300 -1.27 -15.05 -17.59
CA ILE A 300 -1.08 -16.14 -16.63
C ILE A 300 -2.24 -16.19 -15.64
N ASP A 301 -2.59 -15.06 -15.04
CA ASP A 301 -3.74 -14.91 -14.14
C ASP A 301 -4.61 -13.72 -14.60
N GLN A 302 -5.70 -14.02 -15.29
CA GLN A 302 -6.62 -13.00 -15.82
C GLN A 302 -7.30 -12.17 -14.71
N TYR A 303 -7.35 -12.67 -13.48
CA TYR A 303 -7.93 -11.97 -12.34
C TYR A 303 -6.91 -11.12 -11.57
N TYR A 304 -5.65 -11.10 -12.00
CA TYR A 304 -4.63 -10.27 -11.36
C TYR A 304 -4.75 -8.81 -11.81
N GLY A 305 -5.55 -8.03 -11.09
CA GLY A 305 -5.98 -6.67 -11.45
C GLY A 305 -4.84 -5.66 -11.52
N ASP A 306 -3.79 -5.82 -10.68
CA ASP A 306 -2.63 -4.92 -10.69
C ASP A 306 -1.94 -4.86 -12.07
N ALA A 307 -1.89 -5.96 -12.81
CA ALA A 307 -1.33 -5.96 -14.16
C ALA A 307 -2.07 -5.02 -15.13
N TYR A 308 -3.40 -4.98 -15.05
CA TYR A 308 -4.21 -4.06 -15.88
C TYR A 308 -4.07 -2.61 -15.42
N TRP A 309 -4.10 -2.36 -14.11
CA TRP A 309 -3.86 -1.03 -13.60
C TRP A 309 -2.46 -0.52 -13.94
N SER A 310 -1.46 -1.37 -13.85
CA SER A 310 -0.08 -1.04 -14.21
C SER A 310 0.04 -0.63 -15.68
N LEU A 311 -0.68 -1.29 -16.61
CA LEU A 311 -0.79 -0.88 -18.00
C LEU A 311 -1.48 0.49 -18.16
N ALA A 312 -2.64 0.68 -17.52
CA ALA A 312 -3.38 1.94 -17.51
C ALA A 312 -2.52 3.09 -16.97
N ASN A 313 -1.76 2.83 -15.91
CA ASN A 313 -0.92 3.81 -15.23
C ASN A 313 0.37 4.16 -16.00
N LEU A 314 0.67 3.51 -17.11
CA LEU A 314 1.66 3.97 -18.09
C LEU A 314 1.19 5.25 -18.79
N LYS A 315 -0.14 5.46 -18.92
CA LYS A 315 -0.80 6.62 -19.56
C LYS A 315 -0.53 6.77 -21.07
N THR A 316 0.30 5.92 -21.62
CA THR A 316 0.63 5.81 -23.05
C THR A 316 0.06 4.54 -23.68
N TYR A 317 -0.35 3.57 -22.86
CA TYR A 317 -1.00 2.35 -23.30
C TYR A 317 -2.50 2.60 -23.53
N GLN A 318 -3.01 2.14 -24.67
CA GLN A 318 -4.44 2.18 -25.01
C GLN A 318 -4.99 0.76 -25.09
N PHE A 319 -6.01 0.49 -24.29
CA PHE A 319 -6.70 -0.80 -24.30
C PHE A 319 -7.52 -0.98 -25.57
N ASN A 320 -7.44 -2.17 -26.18
CA ASN A 320 -8.29 -2.52 -27.30
C ASN A 320 -9.69 -2.98 -26.82
N ASP A 321 -10.62 -3.22 -27.77
CA ASP A 321 -12.01 -3.57 -27.45
C ASP A 321 -12.12 -4.91 -26.72
N GLU A 322 -11.29 -5.89 -27.07
CA GLU A 322 -11.29 -7.21 -26.44
C GLU A 322 -10.83 -7.11 -24.98
N GLU A 323 -9.78 -6.34 -24.71
CA GLU A 323 -9.26 -6.11 -23.35
C GLU A 323 -10.30 -5.38 -22.48
N ILE A 324 -11.02 -4.40 -23.02
CA ILE A 324 -12.08 -3.68 -22.29
C ILE A 324 -13.26 -4.61 -22.02
N MET A 325 -13.77 -5.33 -23.00
CA MET A 325 -14.87 -6.30 -22.79
C MET A 325 -14.50 -7.36 -21.77
N GLN A 326 -13.25 -7.82 -21.76
CA GLN A 326 -12.77 -8.77 -20.77
C GLN A 326 -12.75 -8.15 -19.37
N LEU A 327 -12.26 -6.93 -19.22
CA LEU A 327 -12.25 -6.20 -17.95
C LEU A 327 -13.66 -5.95 -17.41
N GLU A 328 -14.60 -5.49 -18.26
CA GLU A 328 -15.99 -5.29 -17.89
C GLU A 328 -16.65 -6.59 -17.41
N LYS A 329 -16.43 -7.68 -18.14
CA LYS A 329 -16.94 -9.01 -17.72
C LYS A 329 -16.37 -9.44 -16.37
N MET A 330 -15.07 -9.24 -16.13
CA MET A 330 -14.43 -9.64 -14.88
C MET A 330 -14.86 -8.77 -13.70
N THR A 331 -15.05 -7.47 -13.87
CA THR A 331 -15.56 -6.59 -12.81
C THR A 331 -16.98 -6.93 -12.37
N GLN A 332 -17.76 -7.59 -13.24
CA GLN A 332 -19.10 -8.10 -12.93
C GLN A 332 -19.13 -9.53 -12.38
N ASP A 333 -17.97 -10.22 -12.38
CA ASP A 333 -17.88 -11.58 -11.83
C ASP A 333 -18.09 -11.53 -10.32
N GLU A 334 -19.11 -12.24 -9.82
CA GLU A 334 -19.43 -12.33 -8.39
C GLU A 334 -18.31 -12.98 -7.55
N PHE A 335 -17.35 -13.62 -8.22
CA PHE A 335 -16.24 -14.32 -7.56
C PHE A 335 -14.93 -13.52 -7.51
N ILE A 336 -14.87 -12.32 -8.09
CA ILE A 336 -13.70 -11.46 -7.98
C ILE A 336 -13.65 -10.80 -6.59
N ASN A 337 -12.48 -10.76 -5.97
CA ASN A 337 -12.34 -10.03 -4.72
C ASN A 337 -12.29 -8.51 -4.96
N ASP A 338 -12.67 -7.75 -3.95
CA ASP A 338 -12.79 -6.30 -4.06
C ASP A 338 -11.45 -5.61 -4.38
N ASN A 339 -10.32 -6.15 -3.92
CA ASN A 339 -9.02 -5.57 -4.22
C ASN A 339 -8.70 -5.64 -5.73
N GLU A 340 -8.93 -6.80 -6.37
CA GLU A 340 -8.76 -6.94 -7.81
C GLU A 340 -9.77 -6.08 -8.59
N LYS A 341 -11.00 -5.99 -8.07
CA LYS A 341 -12.05 -5.15 -8.64
C LYS A 341 -11.71 -3.66 -8.61
N ILE A 342 -11.05 -3.20 -7.53
CA ILE A 342 -10.52 -1.83 -7.43
C ILE A 342 -9.54 -1.56 -8.58
N TYR A 343 -8.52 -2.40 -8.75
CA TYR A 343 -7.53 -2.23 -9.81
C TYR A 343 -8.17 -2.20 -11.20
N MET A 344 -9.07 -3.13 -11.48
CA MET A 344 -9.75 -3.21 -12.78
C MET A 344 -10.68 -2.01 -13.02
N SER A 345 -11.36 -1.51 -11.98
CA SER A 345 -12.21 -0.31 -12.08
C SER A 345 -11.39 0.93 -12.46
N PHE A 346 -10.24 1.14 -11.83
CA PHE A 346 -9.34 2.24 -12.20
C PHE A 346 -8.77 2.06 -13.62
N ALA A 347 -8.47 0.82 -14.03
CA ALA A 347 -8.01 0.54 -15.39
C ALA A 347 -9.09 0.83 -16.44
N LEU A 348 -10.35 0.43 -16.19
CA LEU A 348 -11.50 0.77 -17.03
C LEU A 348 -11.77 2.27 -17.06
N GLY A 349 -11.69 2.94 -15.90
CA GLY A 349 -11.81 4.40 -15.83
C GLY A 349 -10.84 5.09 -16.79
N LYS A 350 -9.57 4.65 -16.81
CA LYS A 350 -8.55 5.19 -17.73
C LYS A 350 -8.80 4.77 -19.19
N ALA A 351 -9.22 3.53 -19.44
CA ALA A 351 -9.50 3.04 -20.78
C ALA A 351 -10.63 3.85 -21.46
N PHE A 352 -11.72 4.13 -20.74
CA PHE A 352 -12.82 4.98 -21.23
C PHE A 352 -12.43 6.45 -21.31
N GLU A 353 -11.57 6.95 -20.42
CA GLU A 353 -10.99 8.29 -20.53
C GLU A 353 -10.25 8.48 -21.85
N ASP A 354 -9.43 7.50 -22.27
CA ASP A 354 -8.66 7.55 -23.52
C ASP A 354 -9.54 7.52 -24.76
N ARG A 355 -10.78 7.03 -24.66
CA ARG A 355 -11.79 7.01 -25.72
C ARG A 355 -12.69 8.24 -25.73
N GLY A 356 -12.57 9.13 -24.72
CA GLY A 356 -13.45 10.27 -24.54
C GLY A 356 -14.85 9.91 -24.03
N GLU A 357 -15.05 8.67 -23.53
CA GLU A 357 -16.30 8.20 -22.94
C GLU A 357 -16.36 8.58 -21.45
N TYR A 358 -16.46 9.88 -21.17
CA TYR A 358 -16.26 10.43 -19.83
C TYR A 358 -17.28 9.96 -18.79
N ASP A 359 -18.53 9.65 -19.19
CA ASP A 359 -19.56 9.11 -18.31
C ASP A 359 -19.18 7.74 -17.76
N LYS A 360 -18.77 6.83 -18.65
CA LYS A 360 -18.31 5.50 -18.26
C LYS A 360 -17.00 5.59 -17.48
N SER A 361 -16.10 6.46 -17.90
CA SER A 361 -14.84 6.70 -17.21
C SER A 361 -15.07 7.14 -15.76
N PHE A 362 -15.92 8.15 -15.55
CA PHE A 362 -16.23 8.63 -14.20
C PHE A 362 -16.88 7.55 -13.33
N THR A 363 -17.88 6.83 -13.87
CA THR A 363 -18.56 5.74 -13.16
C THR A 363 -17.56 4.68 -12.68
N ASN A 364 -16.60 4.29 -13.52
CA ASN A 364 -15.60 3.31 -13.14
C ASN A 364 -14.62 3.85 -12.08
N TYR A 365 -14.14 5.11 -12.22
CA TYR A 365 -13.33 5.73 -11.18
C TYR A 365 -14.10 5.83 -9.85
N GLN A 366 -15.37 6.21 -9.88
CA GLN A 366 -16.23 6.31 -8.70
C GLN A 366 -16.39 4.95 -8.00
N ASN A 367 -16.66 3.89 -8.76
CA ASN A 367 -16.77 2.53 -8.24
C ASN A 367 -15.46 2.09 -7.57
N GLY A 368 -14.32 2.29 -8.25
CA GLY A 368 -13.01 1.96 -7.70
C GLY A 368 -12.68 2.75 -6.43
N ASN A 369 -12.97 4.06 -6.41
CA ASN A 369 -12.77 4.91 -5.23
C ASN A 369 -13.66 4.50 -4.06
N SER A 370 -14.96 4.26 -4.30
CA SER A 370 -15.91 3.85 -3.27
C SER A 370 -15.48 2.55 -2.60
N LEU A 371 -15.11 1.53 -3.40
CA LEU A 371 -14.58 0.28 -2.87
C LEU A 371 -13.27 0.50 -2.10
N LYS A 372 -12.35 1.30 -2.63
CA LYS A 372 -11.07 1.56 -1.95
C LYS A 372 -11.28 2.27 -0.61
N LYS A 373 -12.22 3.20 -0.52
CA LYS A 373 -12.56 3.92 0.71
C LYS A 373 -13.02 2.97 1.82
N GLU A 374 -13.71 1.88 1.51
CA GLU A 374 -14.15 0.90 2.52
C GLU A 374 -12.97 0.19 3.22
N PHE A 375 -11.84 0.03 2.51
CA PHE A 375 -10.62 -0.60 3.03
C PHE A 375 -9.60 0.38 3.59
N THR A 376 -9.79 1.69 3.38
CA THR A 376 -8.86 2.72 3.84
C THR A 376 -9.46 3.49 5.00
N LYS A 377 -8.60 3.95 5.93
CA LYS A 377 -9.01 4.76 7.07
C LYS A 377 -8.33 6.12 6.97
N PHE A 378 -9.05 7.10 6.47
CA PHE A 378 -8.67 8.50 6.60
C PHE A 378 -9.67 9.19 7.51
N ASP A 379 -9.19 9.95 8.48
CA ASP A 379 -10.00 10.75 9.40
C ASP A 379 -9.62 12.22 9.23
N LEU A 380 -10.46 12.96 8.52
CA LEU A 380 -10.25 14.38 8.24
C LEU A 380 -10.16 15.20 9.53
N LYS A 381 -10.92 14.84 10.58
CA LYS A 381 -10.88 15.57 11.86
C LYS A 381 -9.54 15.44 12.56
N LEU A 382 -8.95 14.25 12.53
CA LEU A 382 -7.60 14.05 13.05
C LEU A 382 -6.57 14.84 12.26
N PHE A 383 -6.72 14.90 10.94
CA PHE A 383 -5.84 15.71 10.10
C PHE A 383 -6.01 17.23 10.36
N ASP A 384 -7.24 17.71 10.55
CA ASP A 384 -7.53 19.09 10.97
C ASP A 384 -6.83 19.42 12.29
N GLU A 385 -6.93 18.52 13.29
CA GLU A 385 -6.25 18.67 14.58
C GLU A 385 -4.72 18.70 14.45
N GLU A 386 -4.15 17.83 13.62
CA GLU A 386 -2.70 17.84 13.33
C GLU A 386 -2.27 19.19 12.74
N CYS A 387 -2.97 19.68 11.73
CA CYS A 387 -2.66 20.97 11.10
C CYS A 387 -2.79 22.14 12.08
N LYS A 388 -3.83 22.11 12.93
CA LYS A 388 -4.03 23.10 13.98
C LYS A 388 -2.86 23.08 14.99
N ASN A 389 -2.48 21.91 15.48
CA ASN A 389 -1.37 21.76 16.43
C ASN A 389 -0.05 22.24 15.82
N GLN A 390 0.21 21.97 14.55
CA GLN A 390 1.38 22.52 13.85
C GLN A 390 1.38 24.06 13.88
N LYS A 391 0.25 24.71 13.61
CA LYS A 391 0.12 26.16 13.61
C LYS A 391 0.30 26.76 15.01
N GLU A 392 -0.21 26.08 16.05
CA GLU A 392 -0.12 26.53 17.45
C GLU A 392 1.30 26.41 18.02
N VAL A 393 2.00 25.35 17.68
CA VAL A 393 3.35 25.06 18.20
C VAL A 393 4.45 25.74 17.40
N CYS A 394 4.39 25.69 16.10
CA CYS A 394 5.44 26.19 15.21
C CYS A 394 5.24 27.70 14.92
N THR A 395 5.40 28.50 15.93
CA THR A 395 5.31 29.96 15.87
C THR A 395 6.63 30.59 15.44
N ARG A 396 6.59 31.88 15.08
CA ARG A 396 7.79 32.66 14.78
C ARG A 396 8.76 32.67 15.97
N ASP A 397 8.25 32.84 17.20
CA ASP A 397 9.08 32.85 18.41
C ASP A 397 9.81 31.52 18.60
N LEU A 398 9.21 30.39 18.25
CA LEU A 398 9.92 29.10 18.28
C LEU A 398 11.12 29.09 17.35
N PHE A 399 10.98 29.55 16.12
CA PHE A 399 12.07 29.57 15.14
C PHE A 399 13.15 30.60 15.52
N ASP A 400 12.76 31.76 16.00
CA ASP A 400 13.69 32.79 16.43
C ASP A 400 14.49 32.35 17.68
N SER A 401 13.84 31.67 18.63
CA SER A 401 14.49 31.16 19.86
C SER A 401 15.42 29.96 19.64
N LYS A 402 15.23 29.23 18.55
CA LYS A 402 16.02 28.03 18.21
C LYS A 402 16.78 28.20 16.89
N ALA A 403 16.98 29.44 16.45
CA ALA A 403 17.81 29.73 15.29
C ALA A 403 19.18 29.06 15.47
N ASP A 404 19.71 28.47 14.41
CA ASP A 404 21.04 27.84 14.34
C ASP A 404 21.26 26.64 15.31
N TRP A 405 20.16 26.07 15.89
CA TRP A 405 20.27 24.88 16.75
C TRP A 405 20.37 23.57 15.94
N GLY A 406 19.92 23.57 14.71
CA GLY A 406 19.96 22.42 13.82
C GLY A 406 21.34 22.14 13.21
N LEU A 407 21.38 21.21 12.27
CA LEU A 407 22.58 20.91 11.48
C LEU A 407 22.73 21.95 10.35
N GLU A 408 23.83 22.66 10.35
CA GLU A 408 24.16 23.67 9.34
C GLU A 408 24.62 23.05 8.02
N THR A 409 23.74 22.32 7.34
CA THR A 409 23.98 21.81 5.98
C THR A 409 23.10 22.54 4.97
N LYS A 410 23.57 22.67 3.72
CA LYS A 410 22.82 23.22 2.60
C LYS A 410 22.45 22.16 1.56
N GLU A 411 22.79 20.91 1.81
CA GLU A 411 22.65 19.83 0.85
C GLU A 411 21.20 19.50 0.48
N PRO A 412 20.20 19.48 1.42
CA PRO A 412 18.85 19.08 1.09
C PRO A 412 18.04 20.18 0.39
N ILE A 413 17.37 19.80 -0.70
CA ILE A 413 16.34 20.59 -1.38
C ILE A 413 15.04 19.81 -1.26
N PHE A 414 14.09 20.31 -0.46
CA PHE A 414 12.78 19.70 -0.31
C PHE A 414 11.82 20.21 -1.39
N VAL A 415 11.19 19.27 -2.11
CA VAL A 415 10.12 19.56 -3.07
C VAL A 415 8.84 18.94 -2.54
N LEU A 416 7.86 19.77 -2.23
CA LEU A 416 6.61 19.36 -1.56
C LEU A 416 5.38 20.01 -2.20
N GLY A 417 4.21 19.68 -1.70
CA GLY A 417 2.89 20.09 -2.21
C GLY A 417 1.91 18.92 -2.15
N LEU A 418 0.78 18.99 -2.87
CA LEU A 418 -0.06 17.82 -3.04
C LEU A 418 0.55 16.82 -4.05
N PRO A 419 0.12 15.56 -4.04
CA PRO A 419 0.35 14.67 -5.18
C PRO A 419 -0.24 15.27 -6.48
N ARG A 420 0.35 14.97 -7.63
CA ARG A 420 -0.15 15.34 -8.95
C ARG A 420 -0.13 16.86 -9.31
N VAL A 421 0.57 17.66 -8.54
CA VAL A 421 0.72 19.12 -8.79
C VAL A 421 1.92 19.48 -9.66
N GLY A 422 2.80 18.52 -10.01
CA GLY A 422 3.98 18.74 -10.82
C GLY A 422 5.32 18.68 -10.05
N SER A 423 5.32 18.16 -8.81
CA SER A 423 6.53 18.00 -7.99
C SER A 423 7.61 17.15 -8.69
N THR A 424 7.23 16.10 -9.43
CA THR A 424 8.16 15.30 -10.23
C THR A 424 8.78 16.10 -11.39
N LEU A 425 8.06 17.07 -11.94
CA LEU A 425 8.62 17.95 -12.97
C LEU A 425 9.73 18.85 -12.39
N ILE A 426 9.47 19.47 -11.24
CA ILE A 426 10.50 20.28 -10.52
C ILE A 426 11.70 19.41 -10.17
N GLU A 427 11.46 18.21 -9.64
CA GLU A 427 12.52 17.26 -9.32
C GLU A 427 13.36 16.91 -10.55
N GLN A 428 12.71 16.67 -11.71
CA GLN A 428 13.42 16.33 -12.95
C GLN A 428 14.23 17.49 -13.51
N ILE A 429 13.70 18.71 -13.44
CA ILE A 429 14.41 19.95 -13.82
C ILE A 429 15.68 20.11 -12.98
N LEU A 430 15.54 20.10 -11.65
CA LEU A 430 16.66 20.27 -10.73
C LEU A 430 17.68 19.12 -10.84
N ALA A 431 17.24 17.89 -11.02
CA ALA A 431 18.12 16.72 -11.18
C ALA A 431 18.88 16.71 -12.51
N SER A 432 18.53 17.58 -13.45
CA SER A 432 19.27 17.78 -14.69
C SER A 432 20.46 18.70 -14.51
N HIS A 433 20.54 19.43 -13.39
CA HIS A 433 21.69 20.25 -13.03
C HIS A 433 22.88 19.37 -12.58
N SER A 434 24.10 19.76 -12.98
CA SER A 434 25.32 18.98 -12.72
C SER A 434 25.59 18.75 -11.23
N MET A 435 25.25 19.72 -10.36
CA MET A 435 25.51 19.70 -8.92
C MET A 435 24.35 19.05 -8.11
N VAL A 436 23.22 18.67 -8.71
CA VAL A 436 22.03 18.19 -8.00
C VAL A 436 21.74 16.74 -8.35
N GLU A 437 21.48 15.92 -7.35
CA GLU A 437 20.97 14.57 -7.52
C GLU A 437 19.54 14.45 -7.01
N ALA A 438 18.72 13.68 -7.69
CA ALA A 438 17.41 13.30 -7.17
C ALA A 438 17.51 11.97 -6.42
N THR A 439 16.84 11.91 -5.30
CA THR A 439 16.66 10.66 -4.56
C THR A 439 15.30 10.03 -4.93
N HIS A 440 14.42 9.92 -3.99
CA HIS A 440 13.06 9.42 -4.15
C HIS A 440 12.11 10.20 -3.25
N GLU A 441 10.87 9.72 -3.10
CA GLU A 441 9.99 10.13 -2.01
C GLU A 441 10.54 9.58 -0.71
N LEU A 442 11.45 10.35 -0.06
CA LEU A 442 12.12 9.89 1.15
C LEU A 442 11.15 9.87 2.34
N PRO A 443 11.07 8.75 3.06
CA PRO A 443 10.19 8.64 4.23
C PRO A 443 10.78 9.26 5.48
N ASN A 444 12.01 9.74 5.44
CA ASN A 444 12.85 10.04 6.58
C ASN A 444 12.23 11.08 7.52
N ILE A 445 11.65 12.16 7.00
CA ILE A 445 10.97 13.19 7.82
C ILE A 445 9.73 12.62 8.50
N LEU A 446 8.91 11.83 7.78
CA LEU A 446 7.75 11.15 8.35
C LEU A 446 8.16 10.17 9.46
N ALA A 447 9.21 9.38 9.23
CA ALA A 447 9.74 8.45 10.22
C ALA A 447 10.25 9.16 11.47
N LEU A 448 10.94 10.32 11.31
CA LEU A 448 11.40 11.15 12.43
C LEU A 448 10.23 11.74 13.22
N SER A 449 9.18 12.24 12.54
CA SER A 449 7.98 12.76 13.22
C SER A 449 7.28 11.67 14.05
N HIS A 450 7.16 10.45 13.51
CA HIS A 450 6.61 9.30 14.23
C HIS A 450 7.49 8.91 15.42
N LYS A 451 8.82 8.92 15.27
CA LYS A 451 9.76 8.61 16.35
C LYS A 451 9.68 9.65 17.48
N LEU A 452 9.50 10.94 17.15
CA LEU A 452 9.31 12.01 18.13
C LEU A 452 7.97 11.91 18.85
N ASN A 453 6.97 11.29 18.23
CA ASN A 453 5.67 11.09 18.84
C ASN A 453 5.67 10.10 20.01
N LEU A 454 6.70 9.25 20.17
CA LEU A 454 6.90 8.23 21.18
C LEU A 454 5.62 7.47 21.63
N ARG A 455 5.74 6.17 21.92
CA ARG A 455 4.62 5.37 22.44
C ARG A 455 4.07 5.96 23.73
N LYS A 456 2.81 6.38 23.67
CA LYS A 456 2.02 6.59 24.88
C LYS A 456 1.21 5.33 25.17
N VAL A 457 1.59 4.60 26.20
CA VAL A 457 0.88 3.41 26.65
C VAL A 457 -0.48 3.75 27.26
N GLN A 458 -0.72 4.99 27.68
CA GLN A 458 -1.94 5.38 28.43
C GLN A 458 -2.55 6.75 28.12
N GLU A 459 -1.95 7.60 27.25
CA GLU A 459 -2.51 8.94 26.96
C GLU A 459 -3.00 9.06 25.50
N LYS A 460 -4.15 9.68 25.35
CA LYS A 460 -4.85 9.84 24.05
C LYS A 460 -4.29 10.94 23.13
N THR A 461 -3.30 11.73 23.56
CA THR A 461 -2.79 12.88 22.80
C THR A 461 -1.42 12.63 22.22
N SER A 462 -1.22 13.04 20.97
CA SER A 462 0.09 13.04 20.28
C SER A 462 1.09 13.94 21.04
N ARG A 463 2.38 13.57 21.09
CA ARG A 463 3.44 14.45 21.61
C ARG A 463 4.03 15.36 20.54
N TYR A 464 3.89 15.00 19.31
CA TYR A 464 4.33 15.78 18.16
C TYR A 464 3.13 16.59 17.62
N PRO A 465 3.24 17.91 17.39
CA PRO A 465 4.49 18.69 17.36
C PRO A 465 4.96 19.30 18.70
N GLU A 466 4.23 19.22 19.81
CA GLU A 466 4.57 19.90 21.09
C GLU A 466 5.98 19.55 21.61
N ILE A 467 6.47 18.35 21.33
CA ILE A 467 7.82 17.94 21.71
C ILE A 467 8.89 18.87 21.16
N LEU A 468 8.64 19.55 20.02
CA LEU A 468 9.56 20.50 19.39
C LEU A 468 9.91 21.68 20.30
N LEU A 469 9.00 22.05 21.22
CA LEU A 469 9.22 23.12 22.20
C LEU A 469 10.35 22.76 23.18
N SER A 470 10.46 21.49 23.56
CA SER A 470 11.37 21.01 24.60
C SER A 470 12.69 20.45 24.08
N LEU A 471 12.86 20.26 22.76
CA LEU A 471 14.12 19.78 22.19
C LEU A 471 15.25 20.79 22.37
N SER A 472 16.40 20.32 22.83
CA SER A 472 17.63 21.11 22.98
C SER A 472 18.44 21.18 21.68
N ALA A 473 19.38 22.13 21.59
CA ALA A 473 20.25 22.26 20.41
C ALA A 473 21.02 20.97 20.05
N PRO A 474 21.64 20.24 20.99
CA PRO A 474 22.27 18.95 20.65
C PRO A 474 21.29 17.92 20.10
N GLN A 475 20.03 17.90 20.58
CA GLN A 475 19.02 16.95 20.09
C GLN A 475 18.57 17.30 18.68
N LEU A 476 18.33 18.59 18.37
CA LEU A 476 17.95 19.04 17.03
C LEU A 476 19.07 18.75 16.03
N LYS A 477 20.33 19.03 16.38
CA LYS A 477 21.48 18.71 15.56
C LYS A 477 21.62 17.22 15.29
N MET A 478 21.51 16.40 16.34
CA MET A 478 21.56 14.92 16.22
C MET A 478 20.46 14.38 15.31
N ILE A 479 19.25 14.94 15.36
CA ILE A 479 18.15 14.54 14.48
C ILE A 479 18.45 14.91 13.01
N GLY A 480 19.05 16.11 12.78
CA GLY A 480 19.53 16.53 11.46
C GLY A 480 20.63 15.62 10.93
N GLU A 481 21.61 15.26 11.75
CA GLU A 481 22.67 14.30 11.39
C GLU A 481 22.09 12.93 11.04
N GLN A 482 21.10 12.46 11.81
CA GLN A 482 20.42 11.19 11.52
C GLN A 482 19.69 11.24 10.19
N TYR A 483 18.99 12.36 9.87
CA TYR A 483 18.32 12.53 8.59
C TYR A 483 19.30 12.43 7.42
N ILE A 484 20.43 13.12 7.47
CA ILE A 484 21.45 13.08 6.41
C ILE A 484 22.00 11.66 6.24
N LYS A 485 22.36 11.01 7.35
CA LYS A 485 22.86 9.63 7.35
C LYS A 485 21.85 8.65 6.73
N ASP A 486 20.58 8.76 7.10
CA ASP A 486 19.52 7.86 6.57
C ASP A 486 19.24 8.13 5.07
N ALA A 487 19.56 9.32 4.56
CA ALA A 487 19.44 9.64 3.15
C ALA A 487 20.63 9.12 2.30
N GLU A 488 21.79 8.80 2.89
CA GLU A 488 23.02 8.40 2.17
C GLU A 488 22.80 7.19 1.24
N ILE A 489 21.99 6.22 1.63
CA ILE A 489 21.72 5.01 0.82
C ILE A 489 21.09 5.31 -0.54
N PHE A 490 20.49 6.51 -0.69
CA PHE A 490 19.82 6.95 -1.93
C PHE A 490 20.68 7.92 -2.75
N ARG A 491 21.85 8.32 -2.24
CA ARG A 491 22.68 9.38 -2.80
C ARG A 491 23.78 8.83 -3.70
N THR A 492 24.23 9.67 -4.62
CA THR A 492 25.40 9.47 -5.50
C THR A 492 26.53 10.46 -5.21
N ASN A 493 26.46 11.17 -4.07
CA ASN A 493 27.45 12.12 -3.55
C ASN A 493 27.60 13.43 -4.34
N LYS A 494 26.56 13.92 -5.01
CA LYS A 494 26.55 15.31 -5.51
C LYS A 494 26.38 16.31 -4.35
N PRO A 495 26.78 17.58 -4.54
CA PRO A 495 26.70 18.60 -3.48
C PRO A 495 25.30 18.82 -2.91
N PHE A 496 24.24 18.68 -3.74
CA PHE A 496 22.85 18.84 -3.34
C PHE A 496 22.05 17.61 -3.71
N PHE A 497 21.04 17.30 -2.89
CA PHE A 497 20.09 16.25 -3.19
C PHE A 497 18.65 16.72 -2.97
N ILE A 498 17.73 16.13 -3.74
CA ILE A 498 16.31 16.45 -3.67
C ILE A 498 15.60 15.39 -2.82
N ASP A 499 14.92 15.82 -1.76
CA ASP A 499 13.88 15.05 -1.08
C ASP A 499 12.53 15.51 -1.62
N LYS A 500 11.95 14.73 -2.54
CA LYS A 500 10.65 15.04 -3.12
C LYS A 500 9.59 14.15 -2.47
N MET A 501 9.08 14.57 -1.33
CA MET A 501 7.97 13.93 -0.63
C MET A 501 6.81 14.92 -0.49
N PRO A 502 5.69 14.71 -1.20
CA PRO A 502 4.54 15.61 -1.15
C PRO A 502 4.10 15.96 0.27
N ASN A 503 3.94 14.98 1.13
CA ASN A 503 3.41 15.12 2.48
C ASN A 503 4.37 15.82 3.48
N ASN A 504 5.60 16.15 3.09
CA ASN A 504 6.54 16.89 3.94
C ASN A 504 6.06 18.31 4.28
N PHE A 505 5.06 18.85 3.58
CA PHE A 505 4.44 20.12 3.94
C PHE A 505 3.89 20.14 5.37
N ARG A 506 3.49 18.99 5.91
CA ARG A 506 3.01 18.84 7.29
C ARG A 506 4.11 19.03 8.34
N HIS A 507 5.37 18.91 7.93
CA HIS A 507 6.53 18.82 8.82
C HIS A 507 7.59 19.89 8.54
N ILE A 508 7.22 20.99 7.86
CA ILE A 508 8.14 22.10 7.57
C ILE A 508 8.76 22.65 8.86
N GLY A 509 7.96 22.71 9.95
CA GLY A 509 8.46 23.13 11.26
C GLY A 509 9.63 22.25 11.75
N LEU A 510 9.48 20.93 11.69
CA LEU A 510 10.56 19.99 12.04
C LEU A 510 11.77 20.16 11.09
N ILE A 511 11.52 20.22 9.78
CA ILE A 511 12.58 20.37 8.77
C ILE A 511 13.43 21.60 9.07
N LYS A 512 12.81 22.77 9.31
CA LYS A 512 13.53 24.02 9.54
C LYS A 512 14.23 24.07 10.89
N LEU A 513 13.76 23.36 11.89
CA LEU A 513 14.45 23.25 13.19
C LEU A 513 15.67 22.34 13.13
N ILE A 514 15.63 21.23 12.36
CA ILE A 514 16.76 20.30 12.28
C ILE A 514 17.75 20.61 11.15
N LEU A 515 17.29 21.32 10.11
CA LEU A 515 18.03 21.67 8.88
C LEU A 515 17.73 23.14 8.49
N PRO A 516 18.20 24.12 9.26
CA PRO A 516 17.81 25.52 9.07
C PRO A 516 18.11 26.08 7.68
N ASN A 517 19.16 25.60 7.02
CA ASN A 517 19.60 26.04 5.69
C ASN A 517 18.98 25.25 4.53
N ALA A 518 18.17 24.24 4.78
CA ALA A 518 17.50 23.48 3.74
C ALA A 518 16.59 24.36 2.88
N LYS A 519 16.62 24.17 1.56
CA LYS A 519 15.74 24.84 0.61
C LYS A 519 14.42 24.10 0.53
N ILE A 520 13.30 24.85 0.48
CA ILE A 520 11.95 24.29 0.41
C ILE A 520 11.22 24.90 -0.79
N ILE A 521 10.75 24.06 -1.69
CA ILE A 521 9.97 24.46 -2.86
C ILE A 521 8.56 23.84 -2.74
N ASP A 522 7.57 24.72 -2.62
CA ASP A 522 6.16 24.39 -2.64
C ASP A 522 5.60 24.58 -4.04
N ILE A 523 5.17 23.47 -4.69
CA ILE A 523 4.51 23.56 -5.99
C ILE A 523 3.01 23.40 -5.82
N ARG A 524 2.28 24.36 -6.37
CA ARG A 524 0.81 24.40 -6.39
C ARG A 524 0.27 24.29 -7.79
N ARG A 525 -0.93 23.78 -7.90
CA ARG A 525 -1.69 23.69 -9.14
C ARG A 525 -3.13 24.13 -8.89
N ASN A 526 -3.85 24.54 -9.92
CA ASN A 526 -5.29 24.80 -9.82
C ASN A 526 -5.98 23.67 -9.01
N SER A 527 -6.78 24.03 -8.01
CA SER A 527 -7.35 23.11 -7.04
C SER A 527 -8.14 21.98 -7.67
N MET A 528 -9.02 22.28 -8.65
CA MET A 528 -9.80 21.28 -9.37
C MET A 528 -8.92 20.32 -10.16
N SER A 529 -7.89 20.86 -10.87
CA SER A 529 -6.93 20.04 -11.61
C SER A 529 -6.13 19.11 -10.72
N ALA A 530 -5.67 19.60 -9.57
CA ALA A 530 -4.90 18.81 -8.60
C ALA A 530 -5.76 17.72 -7.97
N CYS A 531 -6.90 18.10 -7.39
CA CYS A 531 -7.79 17.18 -6.68
C CYS A 531 -8.36 16.10 -7.60
N PHE A 532 -8.89 16.47 -8.76
CA PHE A 532 -9.41 15.47 -9.69
C PHE A 532 -8.33 14.55 -10.26
N SER A 533 -7.11 15.06 -10.46
CA SER A 533 -5.97 14.20 -10.86
C SER A 533 -5.57 13.21 -9.75
N CYS A 534 -5.75 13.56 -8.47
CA CYS A 534 -5.60 12.64 -7.35
C CYS A 534 -6.71 11.58 -7.34
N TYR A 535 -7.96 11.99 -7.49
CA TYR A 535 -9.13 11.09 -7.50
C TYR A 535 -9.06 10.01 -8.58
N LYS A 536 -8.49 10.31 -9.74
CA LYS A 536 -8.27 9.35 -10.83
C LYS A 536 -7.05 8.44 -10.66
N GLN A 537 -6.27 8.61 -9.60
CA GLN A 537 -5.06 7.86 -9.37
C GLN A 537 -5.24 6.87 -8.22
N LEU A 538 -5.08 5.58 -8.49
CA LEU A 538 -4.93 4.59 -7.43
C LEU A 538 -3.51 4.69 -6.87
N PHE A 539 -3.40 5.13 -5.63
CA PHE A 539 -2.13 5.20 -4.90
C PHE A 539 -1.90 3.92 -4.10
N ALA A 540 -0.63 3.62 -3.80
CA ALA A 540 -0.28 2.45 -2.99
C ALA A 540 -0.67 2.66 -1.52
N GLU A 541 0.00 3.55 -0.80
CA GLU A 541 -0.23 3.89 0.61
C GLU A 541 0.04 5.38 0.86
N GLY A 542 -0.50 5.93 1.94
CA GLY A 542 -0.20 7.30 2.39
C GLY A 542 -0.98 8.42 1.71
N GLN A 543 -1.97 8.08 0.85
CA GLN A 543 -2.81 9.05 0.15
C GLN A 543 -4.31 8.67 0.28
N GLU A 544 -4.74 8.18 1.44
CA GLU A 544 -6.07 7.62 1.69
C GLU A 544 -7.19 8.66 1.54
N PHE A 545 -6.88 9.94 1.69
CA PHE A 545 -7.81 11.05 1.50
C PHE A 545 -8.29 11.22 0.05
N THR A 546 -7.62 10.59 -0.92
CA THR A 546 -7.90 10.81 -2.36
C THR A 546 -9.13 10.07 -2.87
N TYR A 547 -9.69 9.13 -2.11
CA TYR A 547 -10.77 8.25 -2.53
C TYR A 547 -12.18 8.78 -2.25
N ASP A 548 -12.29 10.02 -1.75
CA ASP A 548 -13.56 10.71 -1.49
C ASP A 548 -13.42 12.21 -1.74
N PHE A 549 -14.43 12.86 -2.29
CA PHE A 549 -14.36 14.28 -2.62
C PHE A 549 -14.32 15.18 -1.38
N GLY A 550 -15.07 14.83 -0.32
CA GLY A 550 -15.05 15.59 0.92
C GLY A 550 -13.71 15.52 1.65
N ASP A 551 -13.15 14.30 1.76
CA ASP A 551 -11.83 14.09 2.35
C ASP A 551 -10.75 14.82 1.54
N LEU A 552 -10.81 14.74 0.21
CA LEU A 552 -9.87 15.36 -0.70
C LEU A 552 -9.91 16.89 -0.64
N ALA A 553 -11.11 17.48 -0.64
CA ALA A 553 -11.30 18.91 -0.50
C ALA A 553 -10.83 19.42 0.88
N GLY A 554 -11.18 18.71 1.95
CA GLY A 554 -10.74 19.02 3.30
C GLY A 554 -9.22 18.97 3.44
N TYR A 555 -8.58 17.93 2.88
CA TYR A 555 -7.12 17.83 2.88
C TYR A 555 -6.46 18.97 2.11
N TYR A 556 -7.00 19.32 0.93
CA TYR A 556 -6.50 20.42 0.12
C TYR A 556 -6.62 21.76 0.87
N ASN A 557 -7.76 22.05 1.46
CA ASN A 557 -7.99 23.29 2.21
C ASN A 557 -7.00 23.42 3.37
N ASN A 558 -6.80 22.36 4.15
CA ASN A 558 -5.81 22.33 5.24
C ASN A 558 -4.38 22.51 4.75
N TYR A 559 -4.03 21.91 3.61
CA TYR A 559 -2.74 22.12 2.99
C TYR A 559 -2.50 23.61 2.68
N VAL A 560 -3.45 24.27 2.05
CA VAL A 560 -3.31 25.70 1.71
C VAL A 560 -3.17 26.55 2.98
N GLU A 561 -4.06 26.35 3.97
CA GLU A 561 -4.01 27.07 5.24
C GLU A 561 -2.69 26.86 6.00
N LEU A 562 -2.16 25.63 5.99
CA LEU A 562 -0.89 25.33 6.65
C LEU A 562 0.30 25.94 5.91
N MET A 563 0.28 25.95 4.58
CA MET A 563 1.32 26.61 3.80
C MET A 563 1.30 28.15 3.93
N GLU A 564 0.13 28.74 4.10
CA GLU A 564 0.00 30.17 4.44
C GLU A 564 0.62 30.47 5.80
N HIS A 565 0.36 29.63 6.81
CA HIS A 565 1.01 29.75 8.11
C HIS A 565 2.54 29.65 7.99
N TRP A 566 3.08 28.67 7.27
CA TRP A 566 4.52 28.54 7.08
C TRP A 566 5.15 29.77 6.42
N ASN A 567 4.48 30.37 5.44
CA ASN A 567 4.97 31.61 4.81
C ASN A 567 4.95 32.82 5.77
N GLN A 568 4.03 32.85 6.74
CA GLN A 568 3.95 33.91 7.75
C GLN A 568 5.07 33.78 8.81
N VAL A 569 5.33 32.57 9.30
CA VAL A 569 6.29 32.34 10.39
C VAL A 569 7.72 32.15 9.89
N LEU A 570 7.90 31.79 8.63
CA LEU A 570 9.19 31.58 7.95
C LEU A 570 9.28 32.44 6.67
N PRO A 571 9.25 33.78 6.77
CA PRO A 571 9.19 34.65 5.60
C PRO A 571 10.42 34.46 4.69
N ASN A 572 10.18 34.34 3.37
CA ASN A 572 11.18 34.14 2.33
C ASN A 572 12.01 32.84 2.40
N GLN A 573 11.59 31.87 3.27
CA GLN A 573 12.29 30.60 3.40
C GLN A 573 11.65 29.48 2.56
N ILE A 574 10.51 29.74 1.91
CA ILE A 574 9.80 28.79 1.06
C ILE A 574 9.55 29.45 -0.29
N LEU A 575 9.96 28.78 -1.36
CA LEU A 575 9.66 29.22 -2.72
C LEU A 575 8.35 28.60 -3.17
N SER A 576 7.30 29.39 -3.37
CA SER A 576 6.06 28.93 -3.98
C SER A 576 6.08 29.10 -5.50
N ILE A 577 5.77 28.01 -6.22
CA ILE A 577 5.68 27.94 -7.68
C ILE A 577 4.29 27.48 -8.08
N LYS A 578 3.64 28.17 -9.00
CA LYS A 578 2.41 27.67 -9.64
C LYS A 578 2.75 26.83 -10.86
N TYR A 579 2.15 25.66 -10.97
CA TYR A 579 2.35 24.76 -12.12
C TYR A 579 1.99 25.42 -13.44
N GLU A 580 0.94 26.22 -13.44
CA GLU A 580 0.47 26.97 -14.59
C GLU A 580 1.53 27.97 -15.09
N ASP A 581 2.19 28.68 -14.16
CA ASP A 581 3.26 29.62 -14.48
C ASP A 581 4.48 28.86 -15.01
N LEU A 582 4.85 27.73 -14.37
CA LEU A 582 5.95 26.87 -14.81
C LEU A 582 5.74 26.36 -16.25
N VAL A 583 4.49 26.05 -16.63
CA VAL A 583 4.15 25.55 -17.98
C VAL A 583 4.07 26.69 -19.01
N ASN A 584 3.61 27.87 -18.60
CA ASN A 584 3.39 29.01 -19.51
C ASN A 584 4.65 29.85 -19.74
N ASP A 585 5.50 29.97 -18.72
CA ASP A 585 6.74 30.75 -18.71
C ASP A 585 7.89 29.89 -18.12
N PHE A 586 8.27 28.87 -18.89
CA PHE A 586 9.12 27.79 -18.43
C PHE A 586 10.51 28.26 -18.05
N GLU A 587 11.22 28.98 -18.93
CA GLU A 587 12.61 29.41 -18.72
C GLU A 587 12.74 30.36 -17.53
N ASN A 588 11.86 31.35 -17.40
CA ASN A 588 11.87 32.25 -16.25
C ASN A 588 11.55 31.53 -14.94
N SER A 589 10.64 30.55 -14.98
CA SER A 589 10.32 29.72 -13.80
C SER A 589 11.51 28.85 -13.40
N VAL A 590 12.24 28.26 -14.35
CA VAL A 590 13.47 27.49 -14.08
C VAL A 590 14.55 28.39 -13.48
N ASN A 591 14.79 29.57 -14.06
CA ASN A 591 15.72 30.56 -13.52
C ASN A 591 15.37 30.95 -12.07
N LYS A 592 14.10 31.19 -11.77
CA LYS A 592 13.61 31.49 -10.41
C LYS A 592 13.93 30.37 -9.43
N ILE A 593 13.73 29.10 -9.84
CA ILE A 593 14.00 27.92 -9.02
C ILE A 593 15.52 27.79 -8.75
N LEU A 594 16.35 27.89 -9.80
CA LEU A 594 17.80 27.78 -9.68
C LEU A 594 18.38 28.88 -8.79
N ASN A 595 17.98 30.15 -9.02
CA ASN A 595 18.39 31.29 -8.19
C ASN A 595 18.03 31.11 -6.71
N TYR A 596 16.82 30.61 -6.41
CA TYR A 596 16.41 30.30 -5.04
C TYR A 596 17.29 29.21 -4.40
N CYS A 597 17.71 28.23 -5.17
CA CYS A 597 18.60 27.15 -4.71
C CYS A 597 20.09 27.60 -4.67
N ASN A 598 20.42 28.79 -5.08
CA ASN A 598 21.80 29.29 -5.27
C ASN A 598 22.60 28.43 -6.26
N LEU A 599 21.95 28.04 -7.36
CA LEU A 599 22.54 27.28 -8.46
C LEU A 599 22.67 28.16 -9.69
N ASP A 600 23.76 27.99 -10.41
CA ASP A 600 23.95 28.65 -11.71
C ASP A 600 23.00 28.05 -12.75
N PHE A 601 22.74 28.82 -13.82
CA PHE A 601 21.90 28.33 -14.89
C PHE A 601 22.63 27.30 -15.75
N GLU A 602 21.97 26.16 -16.04
CA GLU A 602 22.43 25.13 -16.97
C GLU A 602 21.33 24.81 -17.98
N ASP A 603 21.67 24.76 -19.28
CA ASP A 603 20.71 24.43 -20.37
C ASP A 603 20.05 23.05 -20.24
N GLU A 604 20.72 22.12 -19.58
CA GLU A 604 20.22 20.78 -19.27
C GLU A 604 18.94 20.84 -18.45
N CYS A 605 18.76 21.85 -17.61
CA CYS A 605 17.53 22.08 -16.84
C CYS A 605 16.33 22.38 -17.74
N LEU A 606 16.54 23.05 -18.87
CA LEU A 606 15.47 23.26 -19.88
C LEU A 606 15.21 22.00 -20.70
N SER A 607 16.21 21.15 -20.85
CA SER A 607 16.12 19.86 -21.56
C SER A 607 15.86 18.67 -20.61
N PHE A 608 15.20 18.89 -19.47
CA PHE A 608 14.97 17.91 -18.39
C PHE A 608 14.45 16.56 -18.87
N TYR A 609 13.67 16.51 -19.94
CA TYR A 609 13.10 15.28 -20.50
C TYR A 609 14.14 14.35 -21.14
N LYS A 610 15.36 14.82 -21.39
CA LYS A 610 16.50 14.02 -21.87
C LYS A 610 17.21 13.28 -20.72
N ASN A 611 16.98 13.68 -19.48
CA ASN A 611 17.59 13.06 -18.31
C ASN A 611 17.04 11.63 -18.14
N LYS A 612 17.93 10.63 -18.18
CA LYS A 612 17.61 9.20 -18.15
C LYS A 612 17.56 8.61 -16.74
N ARG A 613 17.61 9.45 -15.70
CA ARG A 613 17.53 8.92 -14.34
C ARG A 613 16.28 8.06 -14.10
N SER A 614 16.38 7.20 -13.12
CA SER A 614 15.27 6.43 -12.59
C SER A 614 14.20 7.33 -11.96
N VAL A 615 12.91 7.17 -12.35
CA VAL A 615 11.78 7.96 -11.82
C VAL A 615 10.68 7.03 -11.32
N ARG A 616 10.44 7.01 -9.99
CA ARG A 616 9.50 6.09 -9.34
C ARG A 616 8.17 6.75 -8.97
N THR A 617 7.55 7.48 -9.87
CA THR A 617 6.28 8.13 -9.59
C THR A 617 5.25 7.81 -10.67
N PRO A 618 3.94 7.99 -10.39
CA PRO A 618 2.90 7.89 -11.43
C PRO A 618 3.09 8.86 -12.61
N SER A 619 4.00 9.84 -12.49
CA SER A 619 4.30 10.85 -13.51
C SER A 619 5.58 10.55 -14.30
N SER A 620 6.20 9.36 -14.14
CA SER A 620 7.47 9.01 -14.78
C SER A 620 7.49 9.23 -16.29
N GLU A 621 6.46 8.76 -17.00
CA GLU A 621 6.38 8.90 -18.45
C GLU A 621 6.11 10.35 -18.90
N GLN A 622 5.43 11.14 -18.05
CA GLN A 622 5.11 12.53 -18.36
C GLN A 622 6.35 13.41 -18.33
N VAL A 623 7.29 13.16 -17.43
CA VAL A 623 8.53 13.96 -17.30
C VAL A 623 9.63 13.54 -18.29
N ARG A 624 9.40 12.48 -19.07
CA ARG A 624 10.27 12.08 -20.19
C ARG A 624 9.89 12.71 -21.53
N GLN A 625 8.93 13.62 -21.50
CA GLN A 625 8.46 14.36 -22.67
C GLN A 625 8.65 15.87 -22.47
N PRO A 626 8.83 16.64 -23.53
CA PRO A 626 8.81 18.10 -23.44
C PRO A 626 7.55 18.61 -22.76
N ILE A 627 7.61 19.80 -22.18
CA ILE A 627 6.47 20.40 -21.49
C ILE A 627 5.26 20.55 -22.43
N TYR A 628 4.06 20.25 -21.94
CA TYR A 628 2.82 20.33 -22.71
C TYR A 628 1.68 20.96 -21.91
N LYS A 629 0.77 21.68 -22.59
CA LYS A 629 -0.31 22.46 -21.95
C LYS A 629 -1.65 21.70 -21.83
N LYS A 630 -1.80 20.56 -22.50
CA LYS A 630 -3.09 19.81 -22.55
C LYS A 630 -3.65 19.38 -21.18
N GLY A 631 -2.82 19.29 -20.17
CA GLY A 631 -3.22 18.85 -18.84
C GLY A 631 -3.84 19.92 -17.93
N LEU A 632 -3.78 21.20 -18.27
CA LEU A 632 -4.16 22.29 -17.39
C LEU A 632 -5.66 22.27 -17.03
N ASP A 633 -6.51 22.07 -18.02
CA ASP A 633 -7.96 22.15 -17.89
C ASP A 633 -8.70 20.81 -18.11
N TYR A 634 -7.99 19.70 -18.04
CA TYR A 634 -8.53 18.38 -18.38
C TYR A 634 -9.74 17.97 -17.53
N TRP A 635 -9.83 18.44 -16.27
CA TRP A 635 -10.95 18.20 -15.37
C TRP A 635 -12.28 18.72 -15.90
N LYS A 636 -12.28 19.72 -16.80
CA LYS A 636 -13.48 20.30 -17.41
C LYS A 636 -14.31 19.28 -18.21
N ASN A 637 -13.67 18.21 -18.72
CA ASN A 637 -14.39 17.12 -19.39
C ASN A 637 -15.31 16.34 -18.43
N TYR A 638 -15.10 16.47 -17.13
CA TYR A 638 -15.86 15.80 -16.06
C TYR A 638 -16.67 16.79 -15.22
N ASP A 639 -16.84 18.02 -15.68
CA ASP A 639 -17.38 19.15 -14.92
C ASP A 639 -18.74 18.85 -14.25
N VAL A 640 -19.61 18.12 -14.98
CA VAL A 640 -20.95 17.74 -14.52
C VAL A 640 -20.96 16.80 -13.29
N TYR A 641 -19.86 16.09 -13.05
CA TYR A 641 -19.71 15.14 -11.92
C TYR A 641 -19.01 15.73 -10.71
N LEU A 642 -18.39 16.90 -10.83
CA LEU A 642 -17.50 17.50 -9.83
C LEU A 642 -18.17 18.55 -8.96
N GLY A 643 -19.52 18.58 -8.91
CA GLY A 643 -20.28 19.59 -8.16
C GLY A 643 -19.95 19.61 -6.67
N ASP A 644 -19.85 18.44 -6.03
CA ASP A 644 -19.52 18.34 -4.61
C ASP A 644 -18.08 18.79 -4.33
N LEU A 645 -17.12 18.36 -5.16
CA LEU A 645 -15.74 18.81 -5.03
C LEU A 645 -15.59 20.33 -5.18
N LYS A 646 -16.30 20.94 -6.14
CA LYS A 646 -16.31 22.41 -6.33
C LYS A 646 -16.87 23.15 -5.14
N ARG A 647 -17.98 22.63 -4.55
CA ARG A 647 -18.62 23.25 -3.40
C ARG A 647 -17.72 23.23 -2.16
N ASP A 648 -16.96 22.14 -1.96
CA ASP A 648 -16.21 21.90 -0.74
C ASP A 648 -14.78 22.48 -0.79
N LEU A 649 -14.26 22.82 -1.96
CA LEU A 649 -12.99 23.54 -2.14
C LEU A 649 -13.17 25.03 -1.85
N LYS A 650 -12.34 25.57 -0.94
CA LYS A 650 -12.35 26.99 -0.53
C LYS A 650 -11.39 27.85 -1.37
N TYR A 651 -10.39 27.25 -2.01
CA TYR A 651 -9.28 27.92 -2.68
C TYR A 651 -9.15 27.55 -4.15
#